data_04484261226029a9af17d280e7143d25
#
_entry.id   04484261226029a9af17d280e7143d25
#
_cell.length_a   1.000
_cell.length_b   1.000
_cell.length_c   1.000
_cell.angle_alpha   90.00
_cell.angle_beta   90.00
_cell.angle_gamma   90.00
#
_symmetry.space_group_name_H-M   'P 1'
#
loop_
_entity.id
_entity.type
_entity.pdbx_description
1 polymer ?
#
loop_
_entity_poly.entity_id
_entity_poly.type
_entity_poly.pdbx_seq_one_letter_code
_entity_poly.pdbx_strand_id
1 'polypeptide(L)'
;MSNTTRADTGSARKRPKPKRKKGGRAKRILKVLLFTALSLFALACVGIAIAYATIDVPTPNQLANAQASIVYYDDGKTELARLSDVNGNRESVPLSQVPQGMQKAVLAAEDRDFYTNKGVSPTGIARAIWDTVRGADTQSGGSTITQQYVKNYFLTQDKSIIRKGKEIIISVKIDQTTTKDQVLENYLNTIYFGRGAYGIKTAAKAYFGKDPQQLTVPQSAVLASVINAPSLFDPALGTRQQGNLKDRFDYVLDGMVTKGWLSAADRAAITTVPPTIAPQTNRTLSGTTGYIVAAVRDELKSSLKLSDSDIDRGGLRVTTTINKVAQDAAVAAVAKDLPTSATDVYAGLAAIKPGDGAIVAMYGGADYQKRQINSATGAIMQAGSTFKPFALIAALQQGISTKTQVSGNSPFVVPNDPAAKPIPNEFKQSFGQVDLREGLAKSINTAFLRLNEQIGPQSTEDAAVAAGMPKACPAGVTTANGCTPGLNNGITNVLGTSSPHVIDVASAYATIAANGVRTTPYLIASATSDTVAISYKASKTTAQAFSADIAADTLDAMQQVTSGNGTASRAQQLGRPVAGKTGTTDGHLSVWFTGVVPQLSVSVGMFKDVGGVPQQLTNIAGLDELSGNSIPLSIWLDFMKAATANLPAAGFPARVGIGDDKINATPTTTATPSPSTSATSASAPPVTTTTTQPPVTTTTTRTPPPTTTTTSASPTPTKPTPTPSTTKPLAAPAG
;
A
#
# COMPACT_ATOMS: atom_id res chain seq x y z
N MET A 1 -18.36 81.50 70.23
CA MET A 1 -19.33 81.03 71.22
C MET A 1 -19.24 79.51 71.14
N SER A 2 -18.51 78.90 72.12
CA SER A 2 -19.06 78.23 73.27
C SER A 2 -19.75 76.91 72.80
N ASN A 3 -19.44 75.69 73.27
CA ASN A 3 -18.84 75.11 74.43
C ASN A 3 -18.67 73.61 74.21
N THR A 4 -17.56 73.04 74.56
CA THR A 4 -17.32 72.00 75.57
C THR A 4 -18.35 70.87 75.75
N THR A 5 -17.91 69.63 75.76
CA THR A 5 -17.59 68.70 76.87
C THR A 5 -17.39 67.29 76.33
N ARG A 6 -16.28 66.67 76.50
CA ARG A 6 -15.70 65.78 77.52
C ARG A 6 -16.49 64.51 77.84
N ALA A 7 -15.76 63.41 77.80
CA ALA A 7 -15.76 62.12 78.50
C ALA A 7 -16.38 60.95 77.69
N ASP A 8 -15.93 59.71 77.70
CA ASP A 8 -15.00 59.06 78.63
C ASP A 8 -14.61 57.70 78.01
N THR A 9 -13.56 57.19 78.41
CA THR A 9 -12.89 55.95 78.23
C THR A 9 -13.76 54.67 78.14
N GLY A 10 -13.45 53.76 77.17
CA GLY A 10 -13.90 52.38 77.15
C GLY A 10 -12.89 51.47 76.42
N SER A 11 -11.85 51.08 77.18
CA SER A 11 -10.84 50.13 76.74
C SER A 11 -11.46 48.75 76.50
N ALA A 12 -11.64 48.31 75.25
CA ALA A 12 -11.99 46.93 74.89
C ALA A 12 -10.73 46.14 74.46
N ARG A 13 -10.26 45.29 75.39
CA ARG A 13 -9.22 44.27 75.12
C ARG A 13 -9.59 43.38 73.94
N LYS A 14 -8.89 43.48 72.82
CA LYS A 14 -8.93 42.50 71.68
C LYS A 14 -8.29 41.20 72.13
N ARG A 15 -9.10 40.10 72.17
CA ARG A 15 -8.60 38.73 72.31
C ARG A 15 -7.79 38.35 71.07
N PRO A 16 -6.64 37.66 71.21
CA PRO A 16 -5.85 37.22 70.13
C PRO A 16 -6.56 36.04 69.39
N LYS A 17 -6.70 36.13 68.05
CA LYS A 17 -7.19 35.04 67.21
C LYS A 17 -6.20 33.87 67.21
N PRO A 18 -6.67 32.59 67.35
CA PRO A 18 -5.77 31.45 67.33
C PRO A 18 -5.10 31.33 65.97
N LYS A 19 -3.76 31.27 65.91
CA LYS A 19 -2.98 30.96 64.71
C LYS A 19 -3.29 29.52 64.23
N ARG A 20 -4.06 29.36 63.19
CA ARG A 20 -4.28 28.05 62.45
C ARG A 20 -2.92 27.54 61.98
N LYS A 21 -2.43 26.46 62.60
CA LYS A 21 -1.23 25.69 62.09
C LYS A 21 -1.53 25.08 60.78
N LYS A 22 -1.19 25.75 59.65
CA LYS A 22 -1.34 25.27 58.28
C LYS A 22 -0.30 24.19 57.87
N GLY A 23 0.61 23.75 58.74
CA GLY A 23 1.71 22.83 58.39
C GLY A 23 1.44 21.33 58.49
N GLY A 24 0.32 20.92 59.11
CA GLY A 24 0.08 19.50 59.38
C GLY A 24 -0.51 18.70 58.20
N ARG A 25 -1.38 19.32 57.39
CA ARG A 25 -2.03 18.65 56.26
C ARG A 25 -1.07 18.44 55.10
N ALA A 26 -0.25 19.41 54.74
CA ALA A 26 0.74 19.29 53.66
C ALA A 26 1.79 18.18 53.94
N LYS A 27 2.28 18.09 55.19
CA LYS A 27 3.20 17.03 55.63
C LYS A 27 2.53 15.63 55.59
N ARG A 28 1.23 15.52 55.91
CA ARG A 28 0.50 14.24 55.78
C ARG A 28 0.30 13.85 54.31
N ILE A 29 -0.11 14.78 53.45
CA ILE A 29 -0.25 14.54 52.01
C ILE A 29 1.09 14.12 51.39
N LEU A 30 2.19 14.81 51.74
CA LEU A 30 3.52 14.44 51.23
C LEU A 30 3.96 13.06 51.72
N LYS A 31 3.68 12.68 52.96
CA LYS A 31 3.95 11.32 53.47
C LYS A 31 3.11 10.26 52.73
N VAL A 32 1.82 10.51 52.51
CA VAL A 32 0.95 9.58 51.76
C VAL A 32 1.46 9.43 50.34
N LEU A 33 1.78 10.52 49.63
CA LEU A 33 2.36 10.48 48.28
C LEU A 33 3.70 9.71 48.25
N LEU A 34 4.56 9.93 49.25
CA LEU A 34 5.83 9.22 49.37
C LEU A 34 5.62 7.71 49.60
N PHE A 35 4.72 7.33 50.52
CA PHE A 35 4.40 5.93 50.78
C PHE A 35 3.74 5.26 49.55
N THR A 36 2.83 5.96 48.87
CA THR A 36 2.22 5.46 47.63
C THR A 36 3.27 5.26 46.52
N ALA A 37 4.17 6.24 46.37
CA ALA A 37 5.28 6.13 45.41
C ALA A 37 6.23 4.97 45.74
N LEU A 38 6.56 4.77 47.03
CA LEU A 38 7.40 3.67 47.48
C LEU A 38 6.72 2.30 47.29
N SER A 39 5.40 2.22 47.55
CA SER A 39 4.63 1.00 47.34
C SER A 39 4.51 0.63 45.86
N LEU A 40 4.28 1.62 44.98
CA LEU A 40 4.28 1.43 43.52
C LEU A 40 5.66 1.01 43.00
N PHE A 41 6.71 1.61 43.54
CA PHE A 41 8.09 1.23 43.24
C PHE A 41 8.41 -0.21 43.68
N ALA A 42 7.99 -0.60 44.88
CA ALA A 42 8.18 -1.97 45.36
C ALA A 42 7.40 -3.01 44.51
N LEU A 43 6.15 -2.70 44.14
CA LEU A 43 5.36 -3.53 43.21
C LEU A 43 6.00 -3.63 41.84
N ALA A 44 6.55 -2.55 41.31
CA ALA A 44 7.29 -2.54 40.05
C ALA A 44 8.56 -3.43 40.13
N CYS A 45 9.31 -3.34 41.26
CA CYS A 45 10.48 -4.21 41.47
C CYS A 45 10.10 -5.72 41.53
N VAL A 46 9.00 -6.03 42.21
CA VAL A 46 8.48 -7.40 42.28
C VAL A 46 8.06 -7.88 40.86
N GLY A 47 7.34 -7.04 40.11
CA GLY A 47 6.96 -7.33 38.73
C GLY A 47 8.17 -7.58 37.82
N ILE A 48 9.21 -6.75 37.93
CA ILE A 48 10.48 -6.93 37.20
C ILE A 48 11.18 -8.24 37.61
N ALA A 49 11.20 -8.56 38.89
CA ALA A 49 11.82 -9.81 39.41
C ALA A 49 11.09 -11.05 38.88
N ILE A 50 9.75 -11.03 38.87
CA ILE A 50 8.93 -12.11 38.28
C ILE A 50 9.20 -12.21 36.78
N ALA A 51 9.17 -11.10 36.03
CA ALA A 51 9.45 -11.09 34.61
C ALA A 51 10.89 -11.57 34.32
N TYR A 52 11.85 -11.21 35.14
CA TYR A 52 13.22 -11.71 35.03
C TYR A 52 13.30 -13.21 35.26
N ALA A 53 12.55 -13.77 36.23
CA ALA A 53 12.53 -15.20 36.51
C ALA A 53 11.84 -16.03 35.42
N THR A 54 10.79 -15.48 34.78
CA THR A 54 9.91 -16.19 33.85
C THR A 54 10.26 -16.03 32.36
N ILE A 55 11.02 -14.99 31.97
CA ILE A 55 11.40 -14.78 30.59
C ILE A 55 12.69 -15.56 30.31
N ASP A 56 12.60 -16.64 29.51
CA ASP A 56 13.78 -17.38 29.06
C ASP A 56 14.50 -16.63 27.93
N VAL A 57 15.84 -16.77 27.90
CA VAL A 57 16.68 -16.34 26.76
C VAL A 57 16.60 -17.44 25.70
N PRO A 58 16.01 -17.18 24.52
CA PRO A 58 15.99 -18.16 23.45
C PRO A 58 17.41 -18.56 23.04
N THR A 59 17.62 -19.85 22.76
CA THR A 59 18.93 -20.34 22.36
C THR A 59 19.36 -19.76 21.01
N PRO A 60 20.62 -19.34 20.84
CA PRO A 60 21.13 -18.74 19.59
C PRO A 60 20.90 -19.57 18.33
N ASN A 61 20.82 -20.88 18.44
CA ASN A 61 20.69 -21.81 17.31
C ASN A 61 19.29 -21.84 16.64
N GLN A 62 18.24 -21.25 17.24
CA GLN A 62 16.91 -21.23 16.62
C GLN A 62 16.83 -20.28 15.40
N LEU A 63 17.70 -19.31 15.30
CA LEU A 63 17.77 -18.37 14.17
C LEU A 63 18.98 -18.63 13.23
N ALA A 64 19.92 -19.46 13.62
CA ALA A 64 20.93 -19.99 12.69
C ALA A 64 20.27 -20.85 11.58
N ASN A 65 19.07 -21.40 11.86
CA ASN A 65 18.21 -22.12 10.93
C ASN A 65 17.17 -21.20 10.25
N ALA A 66 17.42 -19.90 10.14
CA ALA A 66 16.53 -19.00 9.37
C ALA A 66 16.43 -19.55 7.93
N GLN A 67 15.33 -20.23 7.68
CA GLN A 67 15.03 -20.77 6.35
C GLN A 67 14.63 -19.62 5.43
N ALA A 68 15.06 -19.69 4.17
CA ALA A 68 14.62 -18.74 3.17
C ALA A 68 13.09 -18.82 3.06
N SER A 69 12.42 -17.67 3.07
CA SER A 69 11.00 -17.62 2.80
C SER A 69 10.74 -17.94 1.34
N ILE A 70 9.80 -18.83 1.08
CA ILE A 70 9.50 -19.36 -0.25
C ILE A 70 8.05 -19.01 -0.61
N VAL A 71 7.87 -18.51 -1.82
CA VAL A 71 6.57 -18.26 -2.44
C VAL A 71 6.27 -19.39 -3.41
N TYR A 72 5.09 -19.96 -3.30
CA TYR A 72 4.58 -21.02 -4.14
C TYR A 72 3.43 -20.52 -5.02
N TYR A 73 3.24 -21.17 -6.16
CA TYR A 73 2.03 -21.07 -6.94
C TYR A 73 0.82 -21.60 -6.14
N ASP A 74 -0.36 -21.56 -6.74
CA ASP A 74 -1.64 -21.96 -6.13
C ASP A 74 -1.70 -23.44 -5.70
N ASP A 75 -0.85 -24.29 -6.25
CA ASP A 75 -0.70 -25.70 -5.86
C ASP A 75 0.01 -25.90 -4.51
N GLY A 76 0.62 -24.86 -3.93
CA GLY A 76 1.38 -24.91 -2.69
C GLY A 76 2.65 -25.76 -2.74
N LYS A 77 3.09 -26.18 -3.91
CA LYS A 77 4.21 -27.09 -4.14
C LYS A 77 5.25 -26.53 -5.10
N THR A 78 4.80 -25.99 -6.24
CA THR A 78 5.67 -25.42 -7.27
C THR A 78 6.20 -24.07 -6.78
N GLU A 79 7.50 -23.95 -6.63
CA GLU A 79 8.16 -22.72 -6.21
C GLU A 79 7.99 -21.64 -7.30
N LEU A 80 7.47 -20.49 -6.90
CA LEU A 80 7.40 -19.30 -7.75
C LEU A 80 8.66 -18.44 -7.56
N ALA A 81 9.07 -18.23 -6.31
CA ALA A 81 10.24 -17.43 -5.97
C ALA A 81 10.70 -17.67 -4.52
N ARG A 82 11.92 -17.24 -4.22
CA ARG A 82 12.43 -17.06 -2.86
C ARG A 82 12.43 -15.59 -2.51
N LEU A 83 11.97 -15.22 -1.32
CA LEU A 83 11.85 -13.82 -0.90
C LEU A 83 13.17 -13.20 -0.43
N SER A 84 14.19 -14.03 -0.17
CA SER A 84 15.52 -13.58 0.18
C SER A 84 16.52 -13.93 -0.92
N ASP A 85 17.32 -12.97 -1.33
CA ASP A 85 18.50 -13.19 -2.20
C ASP A 85 19.64 -13.94 -1.50
N VAL A 86 19.43 -14.29 -0.26
CA VAL A 86 20.43 -14.99 0.50
C VAL A 86 20.49 -16.41 -0.04
N ASN A 87 21.33 -16.61 -1.05
CA ASN A 87 21.96 -17.92 -1.20
C ASN A 87 22.30 -18.39 0.21
N GLY A 88 21.67 -19.47 0.66
CA GLY A 88 21.59 -19.93 2.04
C GLY A 88 22.88 -20.16 2.83
N ASN A 89 23.94 -19.46 2.50
CA ASN A 89 25.19 -19.37 3.22
C ASN A 89 25.26 -18.07 4.01
N ARG A 90 24.56 -18.02 5.14
CA ARG A 90 25.07 -17.26 6.26
C ARG A 90 26.34 -17.92 6.73
N GLU A 91 27.44 -17.61 6.11
CA GLU A 91 28.72 -17.87 6.71
C GLU A 91 28.90 -16.85 7.83
N SER A 92 28.65 -17.29 9.07
CA SER A 92 29.03 -16.52 10.23
C SER A 92 30.54 -16.33 10.20
N VAL A 93 30.97 -15.10 10.37
CA VAL A 93 32.39 -14.74 10.40
C VAL A 93 32.79 -14.61 11.86
N PRO A 94 33.77 -15.38 12.33
CA PRO A 94 34.33 -15.19 13.69
C PRO A 94 34.80 -13.76 13.88
N LEU A 95 34.67 -13.21 15.07
CA LEU A 95 35.06 -11.81 15.36
C LEU A 95 36.54 -11.56 15.04
N SER A 96 37.40 -12.57 15.18
CA SER A 96 38.80 -12.54 14.81
C SER A 96 39.07 -12.26 13.32
N GLN A 97 38.08 -12.56 12.45
CA GLN A 97 38.17 -12.28 11.02
C GLN A 97 37.53 -10.94 10.64
N VAL A 98 36.93 -10.22 11.59
CA VAL A 98 36.39 -8.87 11.38
C VAL A 98 37.47 -7.87 11.77
N PRO A 99 37.95 -6.97 10.86
CA PRO A 99 39.00 -6.02 11.17
C PRO A 99 38.68 -5.17 12.40
N GLN A 100 39.71 -4.87 13.20
CA GLN A 100 39.54 -3.98 14.36
C GLN A 100 38.94 -2.63 13.99
N GLY A 101 39.25 -2.10 12.80
CA GLY A 101 38.64 -0.88 12.28
C GLY A 101 37.10 -0.98 12.15
N MET A 102 36.57 -2.14 11.69
CA MET A 102 35.15 -2.37 11.60
C MET A 102 34.48 -2.52 12.97
N GLN A 103 35.10 -3.28 13.87
CA GLN A 103 34.59 -3.43 15.24
C GLN A 103 34.48 -2.06 15.93
N LYS A 104 35.56 -1.24 15.86
CA LYS A 104 35.62 0.09 16.47
C LYS A 104 34.67 1.08 15.81
N ALA A 105 34.50 1.03 14.47
CA ALA A 105 33.54 1.89 13.77
C ALA A 105 32.09 1.63 14.20
N VAL A 106 31.69 0.36 14.35
CA VAL A 106 30.36 0.00 14.84
C VAL A 106 30.16 0.44 16.28
N LEU A 107 31.14 0.24 17.14
CA LEU A 107 31.09 0.72 18.52
C LEU A 107 30.97 2.27 18.58
N ALA A 108 31.72 2.98 17.72
CA ALA A 108 31.65 4.45 17.65
C ALA A 108 30.29 4.95 17.16
N ALA A 109 29.66 4.20 16.24
CA ALA A 109 28.37 4.53 15.67
C ALA A 109 27.20 4.30 16.64
N GLU A 110 27.21 3.16 17.36
CA GLU A 110 26.04 2.62 18.03
C GLU A 110 26.16 2.56 19.56
N ASP A 111 27.34 2.22 20.11
CA ASP A 111 27.50 2.03 21.57
C ASP A 111 28.96 2.21 22.01
N ARG A 112 29.36 3.45 22.27
CA ARG A 112 30.74 3.80 22.62
C ARG A 112 31.20 3.23 23.97
N ASP A 113 30.27 2.82 24.81
CA ASP A 113 30.54 2.27 26.15
C ASP A 113 30.22 0.76 26.23
N PHE A 114 30.10 0.09 25.08
CA PHE A 114 29.69 -1.31 24.95
C PHE A 114 30.42 -2.26 25.91
N TYR A 115 31.74 -2.17 26.00
CA TYR A 115 32.55 -3.06 26.85
C TYR A 115 32.40 -2.77 28.35
N THR A 116 31.87 -1.59 28.71
CA THR A 116 31.74 -1.18 30.12
C THR A 116 30.29 -1.20 30.62
N ASN A 117 29.30 -1.13 29.72
CA ASN A 117 27.88 -1.20 30.11
C ASN A 117 27.47 -2.64 30.45
N LYS A 118 26.37 -2.79 31.21
CA LYS A 118 25.82 -4.11 31.62
C LYS A 118 24.62 -4.52 30.75
N GLY A 119 24.81 -4.51 29.43
CA GLY A 119 23.78 -4.89 28.46
C GLY A 119 22.73 -3.80 28.19
N VAL A 120 22.58 -2.83 29.09
CA VAL A 120 21.67 -1.69 28.99
C VAL A 120 22.36 -0.39 29.37
N SER A 121 21.90 0.73 28.82
CA SER A 121 22.39 2.07 29.17
C SER A 121 21.37 2.78 30.07
N PRO A 122 21.62 2.95 31.39
CA PRO A 122 20.73 3.71 32.27
C PRO A 122 20.52 5.14 31.79
N THR A 123 21.57 5.79 31.29
CA THR A 123 21.52 7.14 30.73
C THR A 123 20.72 7.21 29.43
N GLY A 124 20.80 6.18 28.59
CA GLY A 124 19.99 6.03 27.37
C GLY A 124 18.50 5.85 27.71
N ILE A 125 18.20 5.04 28.71
CA ILE A 125 16.82 4.83 29.19
C ILE A 125 16.26 6.13 29.78
N ALA A 126 17.01 6.84 30.63
CA ALA A 126 16.59 8.10 31.21
C ALA A 126 16.33 9.18 30.13
N ARG A 127 17.18 9.26 29.11
CA ARG A 127 16.99 10.15 27.96
C ARG A 127 15.73 9.79 27.19
N ALA A 128 15.51 8.52 26.88
CA ALA A 128 14.31 8.08 26.14
C ALA A 128 13.01 8.41 26.88
N ILE A 129 12.99 8.24 28.22
CA ILE A 129 11.85 8.64 29.07
C ILE A 129 11.64 10.16 29.01
N TRP A 130 12.71 10.94 29.11
CA TRP A 130 12.66 12.39 29.08
C TRP A 130 12.16 12.93 27.73
N ASP A 131 12.63 12.37 26.62
CA ASP A 131 12.22 12.72 25.27
C ASP A 131 10.73 12.38 25.04
N THR A 132 10.28 11.22 25.53
CA THR A 132 8.86 10.80 25.47
C THR A 132 7.95 11.77 26.24
N VAL A 133 8.37 12.22 27.42
CA VAL A 133 7.60 13.19 28.26
C VAL A 133 7.52 14.56 27.58
N ARG A 134 8.53 14.94 26.79
CA ARG A 134 8.55 16.20 26.04
C ARG A 134 7.87 16.15 24.68
N GLY A 135 7.36 14.98 24.26
CA GLY A 135 6.73 14.80 22.93
C GLY A 135 7.71 14.96 21.77
N ALA A 136 9.01 14.82 22.02
CA ALA A 136 10.00 14.83 20.96
C ALA A 136 9.94 13.50 20.19
N ASP A 137 9.98 13.59 18.86
CA ASP A 137 10.04 12.40 17.98
C ASP A 137 11.38 11.67 18.22
N THR A 138 11.34 10.60 19.04
CA THR A 138 12.53 9.93 19.57
C THR A 138 13.16 9.03 18.52
N GLN A 139 13.91 9.58 17.59
CA GLN A 139 14.92 8.85 16.82
C GLN A 139 16.32 8.92 17.44
N SER A 140 16.47 9.37 18.68
CA SER A 140 17.78 9.44 19.32
C SER A 140 18.26 8.06 19.76
N GLY A 141 19.39 7.60 19.22
CA GLY A 141 20.03 6.31 19.47
C GLY A 141 20.49 6.13 20.93
N GLY A 142 19.59 5.62 21.78
CA GLY A 142 19.88 5.33 23.19
C GLY A 142 19.90 3.82 23.52
N SER A 143 19.74 2.95 22.52
CA SER A 143 19.79 1.48 22.72
C SER A 143 21.21 0.95 22.55
N THR A 144 21.66 0.10 23.47
CA THR A 144 22.99 -0.56 23.38
C THR A 144 23.03 -1.59 22.24
N ILE A 145 24.22 -1.99 21.83
CA ILE A 145 24.41 -3.10 20.86
C ILE A 145 23.74 -4.38 21.37
N THR A 146 23.83 -4.68 22.67
CA THR A 146 23.16 -5.83 23.26
C THR A 146 21.64 -5.74 23.10
N GLN A 147 21.04 -4.57 23.33
CA GLN A 147 19.61 -4.33 23.12
C GLN A 147 19.20 -4.45 21.65
N GLN A 148 20.01 -3.92 20.73
CA GLN A 148 19.77 -4.06 19.30
C GLN A 148 19.88 -5.50 18.83
N TYR A 149 20.86 -6.25 19.34
CA TYR A 149 21.01 -7.69 19.09
C TYR A 149 19.76 -8.44 19.57
N VAL A 150 19.32 -8.20 20.82
CA VAL A 150 18.09 -8.80 21.36
C VAL A 150 16.87 -8.45 20.53
N LYS A 151 16.68 -7.19 20.21
CA LYS A 151 15.57 -6.71 19.40
C LYS A 151 15.52 -7.42 18.03
N ASN A 152 16.65 -7.48 17.35
CA ASN A 152 16.72 -8.00 15.98
C ASN A 152 16.76 -9.52 15.92
N TYR A 153 17.10 -10.19 17.01
CA TYR A 153 17.36 -11.64 17.06
C TYR A 153 16.25 -12.42 17.75
N PHE A 154 15.58 -11.84 18.77
CA PHE A 154 14.66 -12.56 19.64
C PHE A 154 13.24 -11.98 19.69
N LEU A 155 12.97 -10.80 19.12
CA LEU A 155 11.71 -10.10 19.30
C LEU A 155 11.06 -9.73 17.98
N THR A 156 9.72 -9.81 17.94
CA THR A 156 8.90 -9.26 16.85
C THR A 156 8.98 -7.74 16.83
N GLN A 157 8.73 -7.12 15.67
CA GLN A 157 8.86 -5.67 15.47
C GLN A 157 7.71 -4.84 16.05
N ASP A 158 6.85 -5.41 16.91
CA ASP A 158 5.77 -4.67 17.55
C ASP A 158 6.29 -3.50 18.38
N LYS A 159 5.76 -2.31 18.15
CA LYS A 159 6.10 -1.11 18.91
C LYS A 159 5.33 -1.05 20.24
N SER A 160 5.46 -2.05 21.11
CA SER A 160 4.78 -2.09 22.40
C SER A 160 5.75 -1.86 23.57
N ILE A 161 5.27 -1.23 24.64
CA ILE A 161 6.02 -1.05 25.90
C ILE A 161 6.40 -2.41 26.48
N ILE A 162 5.54 -3.42 26.34
CA ILE A 162 5.78 -4.79 26.83
C ILE A 162 6.98 -5.41 26.10
N ARG A 163 7.07 -5.22 24.78
CA ARG A 163 8.23 -5.68 24.02
C ARG A 163 9.52 -4.99 24.48
N LYS A 164 9.48 -3.67 24.71
CA LYS A 164 10.66 -2.94 25.19
C LYS A 164 11.09 -3.41 26.60
N GLY A 165 10.14 -3.76 27.45
CA GLY A 165 10.42 -4.40 28.74
C GLY A 165 11.12 -5.75 28.61
N LYS A 166 10.63 -6.63 27.71
CA LYS A 166 11.28 -7.92 27.41
C LYS A 166 12.68 -7.72 26.84
N GLU A 167 12.88 -6.77 25.92
CA GLU A 167 14.19 -6.42 25.36
C GLU A 167 15.20 -6.08 26.45
N ILE A 168 14.83 -5.23 27.43
CA ILE A 168 15.69 -4.84 28.54
C ILE A 168 16.08 -6.07 29.39
N ILE A 169 15.09 -6.89 29.77
CA ILE A 169 15.34 -8.07 30.63
C ILE A 169 16.24 -9.08 29.92
N ILE A 170 15.97 -9.41 28.67
CA ILE A 170 16.78 -10.36 27.89
C ILE A 170 18.19 -9.80 27.67
N SER A 171 18.33 -8.48 27.45
CA SER A 171 19.65 -7.85 27.27
C SER A 171 20.54 -7.95 28.52
N VAL A 172 19.94 -7.80 29.71
CA VAL A 172 20.64 -8.00 30.99
C VAL A 172 21.05 -9.47 31.17
N LYS A 173 20.16 -10.41 30.85
CA LYS A 173 20.47 -11.85 30.94
C LYS A 173 21.60 -12.27 29.99
N ILE A 174 21.56 -11.79 28.74
CA ILE A 174 22.59 -12.09 27.74
C ILE A 174 23.95 -11.51 28.19
N ASP A 175 23.95 -10.31 28.72
CA ASP A 175 25.20 -9.69 29.21
C ASP A 175 25.84 -10.45 30.38
N GLN A 176 25.02 -11.16 31.17
CA GLN A 176 25.50 -12.00 32.29
C GLN A 176 25.97 -13.38 31.85
N THR A 177 25.47 -13.90 30.74
CA THR A 177 25.70 -15.28 30.29
C THR A 177 26.61 -15.39 29.07
N THR A 178 26.88 -14.29 28.38
CA THR A 178 27.60 -14.25 27.10
C THR A 178 28.69 -13.18 27.16
N THR A 179 29.89 -13.48 26.66
CA THR A 179 30.98 -12.49 26.63
C THR A 179 30.67 -11.34 25.68
N LYS A 180 31.20 -10.14 25.94
CA LYS A 180 31.05 -8.97 25.09
C LYS A 180 31.49 -9.24 23.65
N ASP A 181 32.57 -9.94 23.46
CA ASP A 181 33.10 -10.31 22.14
C ASP A 181 32.09 -11.22 21.39
N GLN A 182 31.50 -12.19 22.10
CA GLN A 182 30.48 -13.05 21.50
C GLN A 182 29.20 -12.29 21.17
N VAL A 183 28.79 -11.32 21.98
CA VAL A 183 27.65 -10.44 21.67
C VAL A 183 27.94 -9.59 20.45
N LEU A 184 29.15 -9.03 20.32
CA LEU A 184 29.56 -8.23 19.17
C LEU A 184 29.65 -9.08 17.90
N GLU A 185 30.20 -10.30 18.00
CA GLU A 185 30.26 -11.28 16.91
C GLU A 185 28.84 -11.60 16.40
N ASN A 186 27.96 -11.96 17.31
CA ASN A 186 26.57 -12.28 16.98
C ASN A 186 25.83 -11.08 16.37
N TYR A 187 26.03 -9.87 16.91
CA TYR A 187 25.47 -8.63 16.37
C TYR A 187 25.95 -8.39 14.94
N LEU A 188 27.25 -8.42 14.69
CA LEU A 188 27.83 -8.18 13.38
C LEU A 188 27.42 -9.24 12.34
N ASN A 189 27.13 -10.46 12.76
CA ASN A 189 26.65 -11.53 11.90
C ASN A 189 25.13 -11.48 11.65
N THR A 190 24.36 -10.64 12.37
CA THR A 190 22.90 -10.66 12.30
C THR A 190 22.26 -9.33 11.89
N ILE A 191 22.93 -8.21 12.14
CA ILE A 191 22.34 -6.88 11.87
C ILE A 191 22.16 -6.63 10.39
N TYR A 192 21.10 -5.89 10.04
CA TYR A 192 20.80 -5.47 8.68
C TYR A 192 21.56 -4.22 8.28
N PHE A 193 22.29 -4.29 7.17
CA PHE A 193 23.09 -3.20 6.61
C PHE A 193 22.44 -2.50 5.40
N GLY A 194 21.22 -2.84 5.03
CA GLY A 194 20.62 -2.41 3.76
C GLY A 194 20.97 -3.33 2.59
N ARG A 195 20.44 -3.04 1.40
CA ARG A 195 20.72 -3.80 0.15
C ARG A 195 20.48 -5.31 0.27
N GLY A 196 19.54 -5.75 1.12
CA GLY A 196 19.32 -7.17 1.41
C GLY A 196 20.43 -7.82 2.24
N ALA A 197 21.46 -7.07 2.68
CA ALA A 197 22.64 -7.59 3.36
C ALA A 197 22.42 -7.69 4.87
N TYR A 198 22.35 -8.91 5.36
CA TYR A 198 22.33 -9.25 6.77
C TYR A 198 23.67 -9.87 7.18
N GLY A 199 24.31 -9.30 8.17
CA GLY A 199 25.63 -9.65 8.64
C GLY A 199 26.76 -9.02 7.82
N ILE A 200 27.93 -8.92 8.49
CA ILE A 200 29.10 -8.19 7.98
C ILE A 200 29.67 -8.77 6.68
N LYS A 201 29.59 -10.09 6.48
CA LYS A 201 30.10 -10.72 5.26
C LYS A 201 29.30 -10.31 4.04
N THR A 202 27.97 -10.41 4.13
CA THR A 202 27.07 -10.01 3.05
C THR A 202 27.12 -8.50 2.81
N ALA A 203 27.27 -7.69 3.86
CA ALA A 203 27.40 -6.24 3.75
C ALA A 203 28.70 -5.82 3.04
N ALA A 204 29.84 -6.42 3.39
CA ALA A 204 31.12 -6.15 2.73
C ALA A 204 31.06 -6.49 1.22
N LYS A 205 30.41 -7.59 0.86
CA LYS A 205 30.14 -7.97 -0.55
C LYS A 205 29.18 -6.98 -1.23
N ALA A 206 28.05 -6.63 -0.59
CA ALA A 206 27.01 -5.77 -1.18
C ALA A 206 27.44 -4.31 -1.40
N TYR A 207 28.34 -3.80 -0.56
CA TYR A 207 28.80 -2.42 -0.65
C TYR A 207 30.16 -2.25 -1.35
N PHE A 208 31.05 -3.23 -1.24
CA PHE A 208 32.43 -3.10 -1.69
C PHE A 208 32.95 -4.28 -2.52
N GLY A 209 32.17 -5.36 -2.69
CA GLY A 209 32.62 -6.57 -3.41
C GLY A 209 33.71 -7.34 -2.72
N LYS A 210 33.98 -7.10 -1.41
CA LYS A 210 35.10 -7.60 -0.64
C LYS A 210 34.68 -8.61 0.44
N ASP A 211 35.64 -9.39 0.93
CA ASP A 211 35.45 -10.10 2.19
C ASP A 211 35.69 -9.16 3.38
N PRO A 212 35.11 -9.43 4.57
CA PRO A 212 35.23 -8.55 5.73
C PRO A 212 36.64 -8.18 6.10
N GLN A 213 37.58 -9.15 6.01
CA GLN A 213 39.01 -8.98 6.34
C GLN A 213 39.68 -7.90 5.47
N GLN A 214 39.15 -7.59 4.31
CA GLN A 214 39.69 -6.63 3.34
C GLN A 214 39.15 -5.21 3.51
N LEU A 215 38.27 -5.00 4.49
CA LEU A 215 37.67 -3.69 4.73
C LEU A 215 38.71 -2.72 5.32
N THR A 216 38.82 -1.55 4.71
CA THR A 216 39.61 -0.44 5.25
C THR A 216 38.82 0.30 6.35
N VAL A 217 39.47 1.14 7.16
CA VAL A 217 38.82 1.95 8.18
C VAL A 217 37.70 2.84 7.58
N PRO A 218 37.94 3.58 6.46
CA PRO A 218 36.86 4.35 5.82
C PRO A 218 35.70 3.47 5.34
N GLN A 219 35.93 2.31 4.73
CA GLN A 219 34.89 1.38 4.32
C GLN A 219 34.10 0.84 5.51
N SER A 220 34.78 0.58 6.61
CA SER A 220 34.15 0.17 7.88
C SER A 220 33.26 1.25 8.46
N ALA A 221 33.67 2.52 8.38
CA ALA A 221 32.87 3.66 8.81
C ALA A 221 31.59 3.85 7.96
N VAL A 222 31.66 3.59 6.64
CA VAL A 222 30.46 3.55 5.78
C VAL A 222 29.50 2.46 6.25
N LEU A 223 29.96 1.22 6.43
CA LEU A 223 29.10 0.13 6.88
C LEU A 223 28.49 0.40 8.26
N ALA A 224 29.28 0.97 9.18
CA ALA A 224 28.77 1.36 10.50
C ALA A 224 27.70 2.49 10.40
N SER A 225 27.84 3.38 9.43
CA SER A 225 26.89 4.47 9.22
C SER A 225 25.53 3.98 8.71
N VAL A 226 25.49 3.01 7.81
CA VAL A 226 24.25 2.54 7.18
C VAL A 226 23.39 1.68 8.10
N ILE A 227 23.95 1.07 9.15
CA ILE A 227 23.21 0.23 10.12
C ILE A 227 22.01 0.99 10.71
N ASN A 228 22.18 2.26 11.06
CA ASN A 228 21.17 3.05 11.77
C ASN A 228 19.85 3.20 10.99
N ALA A 229 19.96 3.52 9.69
CA ALA A 229 18.81 3.65 8.80
C ALA A 229 19.26 3.51 7.33
N PRO A 230 19.34 2.29 6.78
CA PRO A 230 19.87 2.06 5.44
C PRO A 230 19.19 2.88 4.34
N SER A 231 17.88 3.08 4.41
CA SER A 231 17.13 3.91 3.44
C SER A 231 17.51 5.40 3.45
N LEU A 232 18.07 5.90 4.57
CA LEU A 232 18.53 7.28 4.70
C LEU A 232 20.01 7.47 4.36
N PHE A 233 20.82 6.41 4.44
CA PHE A 233 22.28 6.49 4.35
C PHE A 233 22.86 5.68 3.19
N ASP A 234 22.08 4.94 2.40
CA ASP A 234 22.60 4.27 1.21
C ASP A 234 22.86 5.28 0.07
N PRO A 235 24.13 5.51 -0.33
CA PRO A 235 24.48 6.52 -1.32
C PRO A 235 23.94 6.23 -2.71
N ALA A 236 23.54 4.99 -3.00
CA ALA A 236 22.96 4.61 -4.28
C ALA A 236 21.52 5.12 -4.48
N LEU A 237 20.86 5.57 -3.41
CA LEU A 237 19.48 6.06 -3.46
C LEU A 237 19.35 7.54 -3.83
N GLY A 238 20.47 8.27 -3.99
CA GLY A 238 20.49 9.63 -4.51
C GLY A 238 21.34 10.61 -3.70
N THR A 239 21.37 11.87 -4.16
CA THR A 239 22.24 12.95 -3.61
C THR A 239 21.92 13.29 -2.15
N ARG A 240 20.64 13.22 -1.74
CA ARG A 240 20.24 13.44 -0.34
C ARG A 240 20.86 12.38 0.58
N GLN A 241 20.81 11.13 0.16
CA GLN A 241 21.37 10.01 0.93
C GLN A 241 22.89 10.09 0.98
N GLN A 242 23.55 10.57 -0.09
CA GLN A 242 25.00 10.81 -0.10
C GLN A 242 25.39 11.87 0.93
N GLY A 243 24.64 12.97 1.03
CA GLY A 243 24.85 14.00 2.05
C GLY A 243 24.66 13.44 3.48
N ASN A 244 23.54 12.75 3.73
CA ASN A 244 23.27 12.13 5.02
C ASN A 244 24.36 11.12 5.42
N LEU A 245 24.81 10.31 4.46
CA LEU A 245 25.92 9.36 4.69
C LEU A 245 27.20 10.09 5.09
N LYS A 246 27.55 11.18 4.41
CA LYS A 246 28.74 11.98 4.71
C LYS A 246 28.73 12.46 6.16
N ASP A 247 27.62 13.03 6.60
CA ASP A 247 27.47 13.54 7.97
C ASP A 247 27.59 12.41 9.01
N ARG A 248 26.96 11.27 8.74
CA ARG A 248 27.02 10.11 9.63
C ARG A 248 28.38 9.44 9.64
N PHE A 249 29.04 9.39 8.48
CA PHE A 249 30.41 8.89 8.31
C PHE A 249 31.42 9.70 9.15
N ASP A 250 31.32 11.04 9.09
CA ASP A 250 32.16 11.93 9.90
C ASP A 250 31.88 11.72 11.40
N TYR A 251 30.62 11.62 11.81
CA TYR A 251 30.22 11.30 13.19
C TYR A 251 30.87 10.00 13.71
N VAL A 252 30.94 8.96 12.86
CA VAL A 252 31.56 7.67 13.22
C VAL A 252 33.06 7.83 13.40
N LEU A 253 33.76 8.45 12.45
CA LEU A 253 35.21 8.66 12.51
C LEU A 253 35.62 9.55 13.69
N ASP A 254 34.89 10.64 13.93
CA ASP A 254 35.14 11.53 15.06
C ASP A 254 34.86 10.83 16.40
N GLY A 255 33.88 9.93 16.43
CA GLY A 255 33.65 9.04 17.56
C GLY A 255 34.80 8.09 17.82
N MET A 256 35.44 7.56 16.77
CA MET A 256 36.63 6.72 16.89
C MET A 256 37.84 7.51 17.43
N VAL A 257 38.01 8.76 16.98
CA VAL A 257 39.04 9.66 17.52
C VAL A 257 38.80 9.96 19.01
N THR A 258 37.56 10.30 19.36
CA THR A 258 37.20 10.60 20.76
C THR A 258 37.48 9.46 21.72
N LYS A 259 37.35 8.21 21.24
CA LYS A 259 37.66 6.99 22.03
C LYS A 259 39.13 6.52 21.92
N GLY A 260 39.95 7.26 21.18
CA GLY A 260 41.36 6.86 20.94
C GLY A 260 41.52 5.63 20.06
N TRP A 261 40.51 5.29 19.26
CA TRP A 261 40.51 4.14 18.34
C TRP A 261 41.04 4.47 16.94
N LEU A 262 41.12 5.77 16.64
CA LEU A 262 41.68 6.35 15.42
C LEU A 262 42.54 7.57 15.83
N SER A 263 43.74 7.73 15.26
CA SER A 263 44.53 8.91 15.51
C SER A 263 43.95 10.16 14.84
N ALA A 264 44.17 11.35 15.39
CA ALA A 264 43.78 12.58 14.77
C ALA A 264 44.42 12.78 13.38
N ALA A 265 45.63 12.30 13.18
CA ALA A 265 46.36 12.36 11.92
C ALA A 265 45.70 11.46 10.86
N ASP A 266 45.38 10.21 11.22
CA ASP A 266 44.69 9.27 10.31
C ASP A 266 43.28 9.80 9.98
N ARG A 267 42.56 10.39 10.96
CA ARG A 267 41.26 11.02 10.71
C ARG A 267 41.36 12.18 9.70
N ALA A 268 42.37 13.03 9.85
CA ALA A 268 42.60 14.14 8.93
C ALA A 268 42.96 13.69 7.49
N ALA A 269 43.60 12.52 7.36
CA ALA A 269 43.89 11.92 6.06
C ALA A 269 42.61 11.36 5.35
N ILE A 270 41.55 11.08 6.09
CA ILE A 270 40.29 10.56 5.53
C ILE A 270 39.35 11.74 5.17
N THR A 271 39.46 12.25 3.94
CA THR A 271 38.77 13.42 3.47
C THR A 271 37.46 13.12 2.72
N THR A 272 37.31 11.92 2.19
CA THR A 272 36.20 11.52 1.33
C THR A 272 35.54 10.22 1.77
N VAL A 273 34.23 10.11 1.54
CA VAL A 273 33.50 8.84 1.69
C VAL A 273 33.95 7.92 0.57
N PRO A 274 34.41 6.68 0.86
CA PRO A 274 34.81 5.75 -0.18
C PRO A 274 33.64 5.36 -1.07
N PRO A 275 33.84 5.20 -2.39
CA PRO A 275 32.80 4.81 -3.31
C PRO A 275 32.30 3.39 -3.00
N THR A 276 31.00 3.21 -3.12
CA THR A 276 30.37 1.90 -3.04
C THR A 276 30.08 1.38 -4.45
N ILE A 277 30.07 0.05 -4.61
CA ILE A 277 29.58 -0.55 -5.85
C ILE A 277 28.07 -0.28 -5.99
N ALA A 278 27.57 -0.28 -7.22
CA ALA A 278 26.13 -0.23 -7.45
C ALA A 278 25.45 -1.40 -6.73
N PRO A 279 24.25 -1.20 -6.15
CA PRO A 279 23.48 -2.31 -5.60
C PRO A 279 23.37 -3.42 -6.64
N GLN A 280 23.74 -4.64 -6.25
CA GLN A 280 23.49 -5.78 -7.11
C GLN A 280 21.97 -5.92 -7.25
N THR A 281 21.51 -6.03 -8.48
CA THR A 281 20.10 -6.21 -8.76
C THR A 281 19.62 -7.48 -8.07
N ASN A 282 18.61 -7.31 -7.22
CA ASN A 282 18.01 -8.43 -6.49
C ASN A 282 17.44 -9.44 -7.50
N ARG A 283 18.09 -10.60 -7.68
CA ARG A 283 17.67 -11.63 -8.63
C ARG A 283 16.25 -12.13 -8.36
N THR A 284 15.81 -12.05 -7.12
CA THR A 284 14.44 -12.42 -6.70
C THR A 284 13.40 -11.48 -7.31
N LEU A 285 13.77 -10.21 -7.53
CA LEU A 285 12.92 -9.18 -8.15
C LEU A 285 13.30 -8.96 -9.62
N SER A 286 13.59 -10.01 -10.39
CA SER A 286 13.95 -9.90 -11.81
C SER A 286 12.84 -10.42 -12.71
N GLY A 287 12.89 -9.99 -13.99
CA GLY A 287 11.94 -10.43 -15.00
C GLY A 287 10.48 -10.14 -14.64
N THR A 288 9.58 -10.89 -15.23
CA THR A 288 8.12 -10.77 -15.02
C THR A 288 7.71 -11.21 -13.61
N THR A 289 8.39 -12.19 -13.04
CA THR A 289 8.13 -12.71 -11.69
C THR A 289 8.38 -11.68 -10.61
N GLY A 290 9.31 -10.74 -10.83
CA GLY A 290 9.63 -9.66 -9.88
C GLY A 290 8.43 -8.83 -9.47
N TYR A 291 7.47 -8.61 -10.38
CA TYR A 291 6.23 -7.88 -10.07
C TYR A 291 5.32 -8.64 -9.10
N ILE A 292 5.24 -9.96 -9.24
CA ILE A 292 4.44 -10.81 -8.33
C ILE A 292 5.10 -10.85 -6.96
N VAL A 293 6.40 -11.03 -6.91
CA VAL A 293 7.17 -11.05 -5.65
C VAL A 293 7.03 -9.72 -4.90
N ALA A 294 7.11 -8.60 -5.60
CA ALA A 294 6.89 -7.27 -5.00
C ALA A 294 5.47 -7.17 -4.42
N ALA A 295 4.44 -7.55 -5.18
CA ALA A 295 3.05 -7.53 -4.73
C ALA A 295 2.81 -8.47 -3.52
N VAL A 296 3.42 -9.66 -3.49
CA VAL A 296 3.38 -10.58 -2.34
C VAL A 296 4.00 -9.92 -1.10
N ARG A 297 5.16 -9.27 -1.23
CA ARG A 297 5.80 -8.55 -0.11
C ARG A 297 4.92 -7.43 0.41
N ASP A 298 4.28 -6.67 -0.47
CA ASP A 298 3.39 -5.57 -0.08
C ASP A 298 2.13 -6.09 0.64
N GLU A 299 1.55 -7.20 0.18
CA GLU A 299 0.39 -7.82 0.86
C GLU A 299 0.79 -8.44 2.21
N LEU A 300 1.97 -9.08 2.35
CA LEU A 300 2.50 -9.56 3.62
C LEU A 300 2.67 -8.41 4.62
N LYS A 301 3.20 -7.26 4.18
CA LYS A 301 3.36 -6.06 5.02
C LYS A 301 2.03 -5.42 5.39
N SER A 302 1.16 -5.22 4.42
CA SER A 302 -0.09 -4.48 4.62
C SER A 302 -1.13 -5.30 5.39
N SER A 303 -1.31 -6.58 5.06
CA SER A 303 -2.35 -7.45 5.62
C SER A 303 -1.90 -8.19 6.87
N LEU A 304 -0.66 -8.72 6.89
CA LEU A 304 -0.15 -9.50 8.01
C LEU A 304 0.78 -8.70 8.94
N LYS A 305 1.07 -7.43 8.60
CA LYS A 305 1.93 -6.52 9.38
C LYS A 305 3.35 -7.05 9.61
N LEU A 306 3.84 -7.88 8.68
CA LEU A 306 5.20 -8.42 8.75
C LEU A 306 6.23 -7.36 8.38
N SER A 307 7.37 -7.38 9.07
CA SER A 307 8.53 -6.57 8.70
C SER A 307 9.32 -7.20 7.56
N ASP A 308 10.18 -6.43 6.90
CA ASP A 308 11.10 -6.98 5.90
C ASP A 308 11.97 -8.10 6.47
N SER A 309 12.38 -7.98 7.74
CA SER A 309 13.13 -9.03 8.43
C SER A 309 12.34 -10.33 8.57
N ASP A 310 11.05 -10.25 8.91
CA ASP A 310 10.18 -11.43 9.05
C ASP A 310 9.96 -12.09 7.68
N ILE A 311 9.79 -11.27 6.65
CA ILE A 311 9.59 -11.73 5.26
C ILE A 311 10.86 -12.42 4.73
N ASP A 312 12.04 -11.84 4.97
CA ASP A 312 13.29 -12.36 4.42
C ASP A 312 13.83 -13.58 5.18
N ARG A 313 13.57 -13.65 6.49
CA ARG A 313 14.19 -14.61 7.41
C ARG A 313 13.23 -15.53 8.13
N GLY A 314 11.95 -15.21 8.07
CA GLY A 314 10.94 -15.91 8.86
C GLY A 314 10.69 -17.34 8.41
N GLY A 315 11.36 -17.85 7.38
CA GLY A 315 11.08 -19.20 6.85
C GLY A 315 9.63 -19.34 6.39
N LEU A 316 9.06 -18.25 5.85
CA LEU A 316 7.68 -18.24 5.40
C LEU A 316 7.47 -19.23 4.25
N ARG A 317 6.39 -19.96 4.32
CA ARG A 317 5.83 -20.73 3.21
C ARG A 317 4.57 -20.02 2.77
N VAL A 318 4.68 -19.23 1.69
CA VAL A 318 3.59 -18.41 1.15
C VAL A 318 3.01 -19.10 -0.06
N THR A 319 1.75 -19.54 0.01
CA THR A 319 1.03 -20.02 -1.17
C THR A 319 0.23 -18.86 -1.75
N THR A 320 0.48 -18.53 -3.02
CA THR A 320 -0.27 -17.52 -3.74
C THR A 320 -1.53 -18.08 -4.38
N THR A 321 -2.34 -17.22 -4.96
CA THR A 321 -3.47 -17.57 -5.82
C THR A 321 -3.07 -17.70 -7.30
N ILE A 322 -1.81 -17.39 -7.63
CA ILE A 322 -1.29 -17.43 -9.00
C ILE A 322 -1.23 -18.85 -9.50
N ASN A 323 -1.97 -19.13 -10.56
CA ASN A 323 -1.88 -20.40 -11.27
C ASN A 323 -0.73 -20.39 -12.27
N LYS A 324 0.17 -21.37 -12.18
CA LYS A 324 1.38 -21.39 -13.03
C LYS A 324 1.07 -21.37 -14.51
N VAL A 325 0.12 -22.19 -14.95
CA VAL A 325 -0.25 -22.30 -16.39
C VAL A 325 -0.82 -20.98 -16.90
N ALA A 326 -1.70 -20.35 -16.12
CA ALA A 326 -2.26 -19.05 -16.46
C ALA A 326 -1.19 -17.94 -16.44
N GLN A 327 -0.28 -17.97 -15.49
CA GLN A 327 0.80 -16.98 -15.43
C GLN A 327 1.77 -17.08 -16.60
N ASP A 328 2.19 -18.30 -16.93
CA ASP A 328 3.05 -18.55 -18.10
C ASP A 328 2.34 -18.13 -19.40
N ALA A 329 1.03 -18.37 -19.49
CA ALA A 329 0.21 -17.93 -20.62
C ALA A 329 0.13 -16.40 -20.74
N ALA A 330 0.03 -15.67 -19.62
CA ALA A 330 0.01 -14.21 -19.63
C ALA A 330 1.34 -13.63 -20.15
N VAL A 331 2.45 -14.19 -19.72
CA VAL A 331 3.80 -13.80 -20.20
C VAL A 331 3.95 -14.12 -21.69
N ALA A 332 3.56 -15.30 -22.11
CA ALA A 332 3.67 -15.74 -23.50
C ALA A 332 2.78 -14.91 -24.45
N ALA A 333 1.53 -14.61 -24.05
CA ALA A 333 0.61 -13.82 -24.86
C ALA A 333 1.13 -12.39 -25.07
N VAL A 334 1.61 -11.72 -24.01
CA VAL A 334 2.19 -10.38 -24.17
C VAL A 334 3.47 -10.42 -24.99
N ALA A 335 4.34 -11.38 -24.77
CA ALA A 335 5.60 -11.51 -25.55
C ALA A 335 5.35 -11.77 -27.03
N LYS A 336 4.26 -12.47 -27.37
CA LYS A 336 3.86 -12.75 -28.75
C LYS A 336 3.25 -11.53 -29.44
N ASP A 337 2.31 -10.85 -28.79
CA ASP A 337 1.44 -9.88 -29.45
C ASP A 337 1.95 -8.43 -29.30
N LEU A 338 2.77 -8.13 -28.31
CA LEU A 338 3.44 -6.82 -28.14
C LEU A 338 4.87 -6.92 -28.71
N PRO A 339 5.14 -6.34 -29.89
CA PRO A 339 6.46 -6.46 -30.52
C PRO A 339 7.54 -5.73 -29.68
N THR A 340 8.71 -6.33 -29.64
CA THR A 340 9.89 -5.77 -28.91
C THR A 340 10.38 -4.44 -29.50
N SER A 341 10.01 -4.11 -30.72
CA SER A 341 10.26 -2.83 -31.38
C SER A 341 9.36 -1.69 -30.88
N ALA A 342 8.27 -2.01 -30.17
CA ALA A 342 7.38 -1.02 -29.58
C ALA A 342 7.99 -0.45 -28.29
N THR A 343 8.98 0.44 -28.43
CA THR A 343 9.63 1.10 -27.28
C THR A 343 8.65 1.98 -26.53
N ASP A 344 8.78 2.00 -25.20
CA ASP A 344 7.96 2.81 -24.28
C ASP A 344 6.44 2.49 -24.30
N VAL A 345 6.08 1.36 -24.95
CA VAL A 345 4.72 0.81 -24.93
C VAL A 345 4.64 -0.28 -23.85
N TYR A 346 3.65 -0.16 -22.99
CA TYR A 346 3.48 -1.04 -21.85
C TYR A 346 2.12 -1.70 -21.88
N ALA A 347 2.08 -2.97 -21.49
CA ALA A 347 0.85 -3.72 -21.27
C ALA A 347 0.74 -4.14 -19.81
N GLY A 348 -0.48 -4.07 -19.25
CA GLY A 348 -0.86 -4.71 -18.00
C GLY A 348 -1.91 -5.77 -18.27
N LEU A 349 -1.82 -6.94 -17.59
CA LEU A 349 -2.86 -7.96 -17.59
C LEU A 349 -3.15 -8.38 -16.16
N ALA A 350 -4.44 -8.46 -15.81
CA ALA A 350 -4.91 -9.02 -14.55
C ALA A 350 -6.05 -10.00 -14.81
N ALA A 351 -5.97 -11.19 -14.20
CA ALA A 351 -6.97 -12.24 -14.27
C ALA A 351 -7.49 -12.58 -12.89
N ILE A 352 -8.81 -12.43 -12.67
CA ILE A 352 -9.48 -12.61 -11.37
C ILE A 352 -10.57 -13.66 -11.50
N LYS A 353 -10.66 -14.53 -10.49
CA LYS A 353 -11.72 -15.54 -10.39
C LYS A 353 -13.01 -14.93 -9.86
N PRO A 354 -14.10 -14.87 -10.65
CA PRO A 354 -15.38 -14.31 -10.23
C PRO A 354 -15.93 -15.01 -8.99
N GLY A 355 -16.49 -14.21 -8.05
CA GLY A 355 -17.06 -14.68 -6.79
C GLY A 355 -16.05 -15.22 -5.78
N ASP A 356 -14.79 -15.34 -6.17
CA ASP A 356 -13.69 -15.78 -5.32
C ASP A 356 -12.74 -14.62 -4.95
N GLY A 357 -12.40 -13.77 -5.91
CA GLY A 357 -11.43 -12.68 -5.75
C GLY A 357 -9.96 -13.09 -5.92
N ALA A 358 -9.67 -14.38 -6.11
CA ALA A 358 -8.31 -14.86 -6.33
C ALA A 358 -7.70 -14.26 -7.61
N ILE A 359 -6.50 -13.68 -7.49
CA ILE A 359 -5.72 -13.21 -8.63
C ILE A 359 -5.02 -14.41 -9.25
N VAL A 360 -5.54 -14.88 -10.40
CA VAL A 360 -5.09 -16.11 -11.07
C VAL A 360 -3.82 -15.90 -11.86
N ALA A 361 -3.68 -14.72 -12.48
CA ALA A 361 -2.48 -14.30 -13.20
C ALA A 361 -2.34 -12.78 -13.19
N MET A 362 -1.09 -12.30 -13.26
CA MET A 362 -0.78 -10.87 -13.30
C MET A 362 0.49 -10.63 -14.14
N TYR A 363 0.39 -9.77 -15.16
CA TYR A 363 1.54 -9.30 -15.91
C TYR A 363 1.74 -7.80 -15.70
N GLY A 364 2.83 -7.42 -15.04
CA GLY A 364 3.17 -6.03 -14.72
C GLY A 364 4.19 -5.40 -15.66
N GLY A 365 4.86 -6.21 -16.49
CA GLY A 365 5.92 -5.77 -17.40
C GLY A 365 6.92 -6.89 -17.66
N ALA A 366 7.83 -6.67 -18.62
CA ALA A 366 8.81 -7.67 -19.04
C ALA A 366 9.94 -7.87 -18.02
N ASP A 367 10.34 -6.81 -17.31
CA ASP A 367 11.43 -6.88 -16.33
C ASP A 367 11.28 -5.83 -15.24
N TYR A 368 11.04 -6.30 -14.02
CA TYR A 368 10.87 -5.45 -12.84
C TYR A 368 12.12 -4.60 -12.55
N GLN A 369 13.32 -5.09 -12.85
CA GLN A 369 14.54 -4.34 -12.62
C GLN A 369 14.67 -3.14 -13.56
N LYS A 370 14.16 -3.24 -14.78
CA LYS A 370 14.19 -2.12 -15.73
C LYS A 370 13.10 -1.10 -15.45
N ARG A 371 11.93 -1.57 -15.01
CA ARG A 371 10.79 -0.71 -14.68
C ARG A 371 10.01 -1.31 -13.52
N GLN A 372 10.04 -0.66 -12.35
CA GLN A 372 9.40 -1.18 -11.13
C GLN A 372 7.88 -0.93 -11.09
N ILE A 373 7.37 -0.01 -11.91
CA ILE A 373 5.93 0.26 -11.96
C ILE A 373 5.23 -0.95 -12.57
N ASN A 374 4.42 -1.63 -11.78
CA ASN A 374 3.59 -2.74 -12.22
C ASN A 374 2.44 -2.22 -13.10
N SER A 375 2.42 -2.58 -14.37
CA SER A 375 1.38 -2.11 -15.32
C SER A 375 -0.02 -2.66 -15.00
N ALA A 376 -0.14 -3.72 -14.21
CA ALA A 376 -1.43 -4.27 -13.80
C ALA A 376 -2.01 -3.60 -12.55
N THR A 377 -1.15 -3.20 -11.59
CA THR A 377 -1.59 -2.76 -10.25
C THR A 377 -1.06 -1.39 -9.82
N GLY A 378 -0.11 -0.82 -10.54
CA GLY A 378 0.55 0.44 -10.18
C GLY A 378 0.49 1.52 -11.26
N ALA A 379 0.38 1.13 -12.54
CA ALA A 379 0.13 2.10 -13.61
C ALA A 379 -1.36 2.42 -13.69
N ILE A 380 -1.66 3.69 -13.93
CA ILE A 380 -3.02 4.20 -14.15
C ILE A 380 -3.17 4.62 -15.61
N MET A 381 -4.34 4.36 -16.19
CA MET A 381 -4.64 4.79 -17.56
C MET A 381 -6.15 4.97 -17.72
N GLN A 382 -6.56 5.94 -18.52
CA GLN A 382 -7.99 6.21 -18.74
C GLN A 382 -8.72 4.96 -19.24
N ALA A 383 -9.86 4.68 -18.61
CA ALA A 383 -10.63 3.45 -18.86
C ALA A 383 -11.27 3.40 -20.26
N GLY A 384 -11.55 4.55 -20.86
CA GLY A 384 -12.28 4.61 -22.10
C GLY A 384 -13.63 3.90 -22.01
N SER A 385 -14.11 3.40 -23.12
CA SER A 385 -15.42 2.74 -23.21
C SER A 385 -15.62 1.48 -22.34
N THR A 386 -14.60 1.01 -21.61
CA THR A 386 -14.78 -0.06 -20.60
C THR A 386 -15.67 0.40 -19.43
N PHE A 387 -15.94 1.68 -19.32
CA PHE A 387 -16.80 2.24 -18.28
C PHE A 387 -18.32 2.14 -18.60
N LYS A 388 -18.69 1.98 -19.85
CA LYS A 388 -20.10 1.92 -20.33
C LYS A 388 -20.96 0.86 -19.63
N PRO A 389 -20.47 -0.36 -19.29
CA PRO A 389 -21.28 -1.33 -18.57
C PRO A 389 -21.80 -0.84 -17.22
N PHE A 390 -21.08 0.09 -16.54
CA PHE A 390 -21.54 0.63 -15.26
C PHE A 390 -22.74 1.57 -15.42
N ALA A 391 -22.80 2.34 -16.50
CA ALA A 391 -24.01 3.11 -16.84
C ALA A 391 -25.19 2.19 -17.17
N LEU A 392 -24.95 1.05 -17.82
CA LEU A 392 -25.99 0.07 -18.07
C LEU A 392 -26.50 -0.58 -16.78
N ILE A 393 -25.63 -0.93 -15.84
CA ILE A 393 -26.01 -1.41 -14.51
C ILE A 393 -26.86 -0.36 -13.79
N ALA A 394 -26.45 0.91 -13.79
CA ALA A 394 -27.21 1.99 -13.18
C ALA A 394 -28.59 2.20 -13.83
N ALA A 395 -28.67 2.06 -15.16
CA ALA A 395 -29.93 2.10 -15.89
C ALA A 395 -30.87 0.96 -15.47
N LEU A 396 -30.39 -0.26 -15.40
CA LEU A 396 -31.15 -1.43 -14.94
C LEU A 396 -31.59 -1.28 -13.48
N GLN A 397 -30.78 -0.70 -12.62
CA GLN A 397 -31.17 -0.37 -11.23
C GLN A 397 -32.32 0.64 -11.16
N GLN A 398 -32.43 1.52 -12.16
CA GLN A 398 -33.50 2.49 -12.29
C GLN A 398 -34.72 1.96 -13.11
N GLY A 399 -34.74 0.67 -13.46
CA GLY A 399 -35.83 0.06 -14.21
C GLY A 399 -35.81 0.38 -15.71
N ILE A 400 -34.70 0.85 -16.27
CA ILE A 400 -34.51 1.09 -17.70
C ILE A 400 -34.00 -0.19 -18.36
N SER A 401 -34.75 -0.72 -19.32
CA SER A 401 -34.42 -1.98 -20.00
C SER A 401 -33.20 -1.85 -20.92
N THR A 402 -32.44 -2.93 -21.11
CA THR A 402 -31.37 -3.01 -22.13
C THR A 402 -31.87 -2.86 -23.56
N LYS A 403 -33.20 -3.00 -23.84
CA LYS A 403 -33.83 -2.79 -25.13
C LYS A 403 -34.34 -1.36 -25.33
N THR A 404 -34.19 -0.48 -24.32
CA THR A 404 -34.59 0.92 -24.44
C THR A 404 -33.89 1.58 -25.62
N GLN A 405 -34.70 2.24 -26.46
CA GLN A 405 -34.21 2.94 -27.65
C GLN A 405 -33.65 4.31 -27.26
N VAL A 406 -32.40 4.57 -27.66
CA VAL A 406 -31.71 5.85 -27.49
C VAL A 406 -31.15 6.34 -28.81
N SER A 407 -31.05 7.66 -28.96
CA SER A 407 -30.46 8.21 -30.20
C SER A 407 -28.94 8.04 -30.18
N GLY A 408 -28.44 7.34 -31.21
CA GLY A 408 -26.99 7.23 -31.51
C GLY A 408 -26.49 8.33 -32.48
N ASN A 409 -27.30 9.36 -32.74
CA ASN A 409 -26.91 10.43 -33.65
C ASN A 409 -25.79 11.28 -33.10
N SER A 410 -24.81 11.56 -33.95
CA SER A 410 -23.61 12.34 -33.65
C SER A 410 -23.70 13.75 -34.23
N PRO A 411 -23.22 14.76 -33.52
CA PRO A 411 -22.64 14.69 -32.19
C PRO A 411 -23.65 14.79 -31.02
N PHE A 412 -23.21 14.51 -29.79
CA PHE A 412 -23.94 14.86 -28.57
C PHE A 412 -23.57 16.26 -28.15
N VAL A 413 -24.55 17.12 -27.91
CA VAL A 413 -24.38 18.46 -27.36
C VAL A 413 -24.59 18.39 -25.85
N VAL A 414 -23.64 18.87 -25.08
CA VAL A 414 -23.74 18.85 -23.60
C VAL A 414 -24.85 19.84 -23.16
N PRO A 415 -25.89 19.39 -22.46
CA PRO A 415 -26.94 20.24 -22.02
C PRO A 415 -26.47 21.34 -21.06
N ASN A 416 -27.02 22.52 -21.18
CA ASN A 416 -26.76 23.68 -20.31
C ASN A 416 -25.31 24.14 -20.26
N ASP A 417 -24.44 23.67 -21.17
CA ASP A 417 -23.06 24.13 -21.32
C ASP A 417 -22.78 24.50 -22.81
N PRO A 418 -23.14 25.71 -23.23
CA PRO A 418 -22.92 26.15 -24.60
C PRO A 418 -21.43 26.31 -24.96
N ALA A 419 -20.52 26.34 -23.94
CA ALA A 419 -19.09 26.40 -24.14
C ALA A 419 -18.47 25.00 -24.36
N ALA A 420 -19.16 23.94 -23.98
CA ALA A 420 -18.69 22.58 -24.20
C ALA A 420 -18.68 22.22 -25.69
N LYS A 421 -17.58 21.64 -26.13
CA LYS A 421 -17.50 21.12 -27.51
C LYS A 421 -18.44 19.93 -27.66
N PRO A 422 -19.21 19.86 -28.78
CA PRO A 422 -20.02 18.69 -29.08
C PRO A 422 -19.18 17.43 -29.16
N ILE A 423 -19.64 16.33 -28.54
CA ILE A 423 -18.91 15.06 -28.43
C ILE A 423 -19.38 14.12 -29.55
N PRO A 424 -18.49 13.74 -30.49
CA PRO A 424 -18.86 12.84 -31.59
C PRO A 424 -18.78 11.36 -31.18
N ASN A 425 -19.38 10.51 -32.00
CA ASN A 425 -19.03 9.11 -32.08
C ASN A 425 -17.67 8.94 -32.76
N GLU A 426 -17.07 7.76 -32.62
CA GLU A 426 -15.90 7.37 -33.38
C GLU A 426 -16.18 7.54 -34.89
N PHE A 427 -15.23 8.05 -35.65
CA PHE A 427 -15.36 8.42 -37.07
C PHE A 427 -16.54 9.37 -37.40
N LYS A 428 -17.09 10.09 -36.39
CA LYS A 428 -18.25 10.99 -36.52
C LYS A 428 -19.51 10.31 -37.07
N GLN A 429 -19.60 8.99 -37.00
CA GLN A 429 -20.72 8.21 -37.52
C GLN A 429 -21.99 8.45 -36.69
N SER A 430 -23.16 8.56 -37.37
CA SER A 430 -24.48 8.56 -36.78
C SER A 430 -25.17 7.21 -36.97
N PHE A 431 -25.89 6.76 -35.90
CA PHE A 431 -26.48 5.41 -35.87
C PHE A 431 -28.02 5.43 -35.81
N GLY A 432 -28.67 6.59 -35.80
CA GLY A 432 -30.11 6.67 -35.62
C GLY A 432 -30.59 6.25 -34.24
N GLN A 433 -31.75 5.62 -34.16
CA GLN A 433 -32.23 4.99 -32.91
C GLN A 433 -31.63 3.59 -32.78
N VAL A 434 -31.06 3.31 -31.62
CA VAL A 434 -30.44 2.01 -31.29
C VAL A 434 -30.89 1.59 -29.89
N ASP A 435 -31.04 0.30 -29.65
CA ASP A 435 -31.20 -0.16 -28.28
C ASP A 435 -29.87 -0.12 -27.51
N LEU A 436 -29.89 -0.18 -26.17
CA LEU A 436 -28.72 -0.09 -25.34
C LEU A 436 -27.75 -1.27 -25.53
N ARG A 437 -28.26 -2.43 -25.97
CA ARG A 437 -27.43 -3.61 -26.31
C ARG A 437 -26.61 -3.33 -27.58
N GLU A 438 -27.24 -2.80 -28.62
CA GLU A 438 -26.55 -2.39 -29.85
C GLU A 438 -25.59 -1.23 -29.59
N GLY A 439 -26.04 -0.24 -28.77
CA GLY A 439 -25.20 0.87 -28.32
C GLY A 439 -23.94 0.41 -27.61
N LEU A 440 -24.03 -0.65 -26.78
CA LEU A 440 -22.87 -1.26 -26.10
C LEU A 440 -22.02 -2.06 -27.09
N ALA A 441 -22.64 -2.87 -27.97
CA ALA A 441 -21.98 -3.70 -28.94
C ALA A 441 -21.08 -2.90 -29.89
N LYS A 442 -21.61 -1.80 -30.40
CA LYS A 442 -20.93 -0.86 -31.30
C LYS A 442 -20.18 0.25 -30.56
N SER A 443 -20.23 0.25 -29.24
CA SER A 443 -19.56 1.25 -28.36
C SER A 443 -19.95 2.71 -28.66
N ILE A 444 -21.24 2.98 -28.98
CA ILE A 444 -21.74 4.28 -29.42
C ILE A 444 -21.67 5.30 -28.28
N ASN A 445 -20.81 6.31 -28.42
CA ASN A 445 -20.57 7.33 -27.37
C ASN A 445 -21.83 8.14 -27.10
N THR A 446 -22.49 8.63 -28.16
CA THR A 446 -23.65 9.54 -28.03
C THR A 446 -24.86 8.86 -27.44
N ALA A 447 -25.06 7.56 -27.67
CA ALA A 447 -26.12 6.78 -27.01
C ALA A 447 -25.88 6.69 -25.49
N PHE A 448 -24.65 6.39 -25.08
CA PHE A 448 -24.30 6.29 -23.66
C PHE A 448 -24.21 7.64 -22.94
N LEU A 449 -23.86 8.72 -23.63
CA LEU A 449 -23.94 10.08 -23.06
C LEU A 449 -25.38 10.46 -22.77
N ARG A 450 -26.35 10.17 -23.69
CA ARG A 450 -27.79 10.42 -23.46
C ARG A 450 -28.35 9.54 -22.34
N LEU A 451 -27.94 8.27 -22.30
CA LEU A 451 -28.30 7.42 -21.17
C LEU A 451 -27.75 7.99 -19.85
N ASN A 452 -26.48 8.40 -19.82
CA ASN A 452 -25.83 8.93 -18.62
C ASN A 452 -26.47 10.26 -18.15
N GLU A 453 -26.87 11.09 -19.10
CA GLU A 453 -27.67 12.29 -18.81
C GLU A 453 -28.98 11.93 -18.11
N GLN A 454 -29.69 10.92 -18.61
CA GLN A 454 -31.01 10.51 -18.11
C GLN A 454 -30.93 9.89 -16.72
N ILE A 455 -29.97 8.94 -16.50
CA ILE A 455 -29.82 8.24 -15.21
C ILE A 455 -29.14 9.09 -14.15
N GLY A 456 -28.53 10.20 -14.55
CA GLY A 456 -27.66 11.02 -13.74
C GLY A 456 -26.23 10.41 -13.64
N PRO A 457 -25.19 11.20 -13.96
CA PRO A 457 -23.80 10.68 -14.01
C PRO A 457 -23.30 10.12 -12.68
N GLN A 458 -23.83 10.55 -11.54
CA GLN A 458 -23.53 9.99 -10.21
C GLN A 458 -23.89 8.51 -10.14
N SER A 459 -25.01 8.10 -10.76
CA SER A 459 -25.44 6.69 -10.75
C SER A 459 -24.42 5.77 -11.45
N THR A 460 -23.78 6.25 -12.51
CA THR A 460 -22.69 5.52 -13.19
C THR A 460 -21.46 5.38 -12.30
N GLU A 461 -21.06 6.45 -11.59
CA GLU A 461 -19.97 6.41 -10.62
C GLU A 461 -20.28 5.42 -9.49
N ASP A 462 -21.50 5.52 -8.91
CA ASP A 462 -21.93 4.64 -7.80
C ASP A 462 -21.95 3.17 -8.22
N ALA A 463 -22.42 2.86 -9.42
CA ALA A 463 -22.42 1.50 -9.96
C ALA A 463 -20.98 0.96 -10.16
N ALA A 464 -20.06 1.79 -10.63
CA ALA A 464 -18.66 1.41 -10.79
C ALA A 464 -17.99 1.12 -9.42
N VAL A 465 -18.23 1.98 -8.42
CA VAL A 465 -17.73 1.81 -7.06
C VAL A 465 -18.35 0.58 -6.38
N ALA A 466 -19.64 0.36 -6.54
CA ALA A 466 -20.32 -0.83 -6.03
C ALA A 466 -19.73 -2.11 -6.64
N ALA A 467 -19.45 -2.11 -7.95
CA ALA A 467 -18.83 -3.23 -8.65
C ALA A 467 -17.37 -3.54 -8.16
N GLY A 468 -16.71 -2.60 -7.49
CA GLY A 468 -15.36 -2.82 -6.95
C GLY A 468 -14.31 -1.84 -7.41
N MET A 469 -14.65 -0.86 -8.26
CA MET A 469 -13.76 0.24 -8.58
C MET A 469 -13.44 1.02 -7.30
N PRO A 470 -12.18 1.35 -7.00
CA PRO A 470 -11.85 2.23 -5.89
C PRO A 470 -12.55 3.59 -6.04
N LYS A 471 -12.94 4.21 -4.91
CA LYS A 471 -13.59 5.54 -4.91
C LYS A 471 -12.69 6.59 -5.57
N ALA A 472 -13.28 7.74 -5.89
CA ALA A 472 -12.53 8.90 -6.37
C ALA A 472 -11.40 9.28 -5.42
N CYS A 473 -10.27 9.70 -5.98
CA CYS A 473 -9.17 10.23 -5.18
C CYS A 473 -9.56 11.56 -4.52
N PRO A 474 -9.08 11.84 -3.29
CA PRO A 474 -9.20 13.17 -2.71
C PRO A 474 -8.60 14.25 -3.62
N ALA A 475 -9.12 15.48 -3.54
CA ALA A 475 -8.63 16.59 -4.33
C ALA A 475 -7.11 16.78 -4.16
N GLY A 476 -6.38 16.91 -5.28
CA GLY A 476 -4.93 17.07 -5.29
C GLY A 476 -4.12 15.77 -5.20
N VAL A 477 -4.77 14.61 -5.02
CA VAL A 477 -4.13 13.29 -5.05
C VAL A 477 -4.09 12.78 -6.48
N THR A 478 -2.89 12.66 -7.04
CA THR A 478 -2.65 12.16 -8.42
C THR A 478 -2.15 10.72 -8.47
N THR A 479 -1.82 10.13 -7.31
CA THR A 479 -1.35 8.75 -7.19
C THR A 479 -2.46 7.84 -6.72
N ALA A 480 -2.66 6.72 -7.40
CA ALA A 480 -3.79 5.82 -7.20
C ALA A 480 -3.63 4.83 -6.02
N ASN A 481 -3.10 5.26 -4.90
CA ASN A 481 -3.01 4.41 -3.71
C ASN A 481 -4.40 4.21 -3.07
N GLY A 482 -5.14 3.20 -3.56
CA GLY A 482 -6.46 2.84 -3.04
C GLY A 482 -7.59 3.77 -3.48
N CYS A 483 -7.40 4.59 -4.52
CA CYS A 483 -8.41 5.45 -5.11
C CYS A 483 -8.28 5.49 -6.64
N THR A 484 -9.30 5.95 -7.34
CA THR A 484 -9.32 6.07 -8.81
C THR A 484 -9.19 7.55 -9.22
N PRO A 485 -8.05 7.96 -9.81
CA PRO A 485 -7.88 9.33 -10.30
C PRO A 485 -8.88 9.66 -11.41
N GLY A 486 -9.45 10.87 -11.33
CA GLY A 486 -10.41 11.37 -12.33
C GLY A 486 -11.79 10.73 -12.29
N LEU A 487 -12.07 9.81 -11.36
CA LEU A 487 -13.42 9.33 -11.12
C LEU A 487 -14.27 10.47 -10.56
N ASN A 488 -15.38 10.75 -11.21
CA ASN A 488 -16.27 11.87 -10.88
C ASN A 488 -17.67 11.66 -11.49
N ASN A 489 -18.59 12.51 -11.13
CA ASN A 489 -19.98 12.54 -11.64
C ASN A 489 -20.19 13.50 -12.83
N GLY A 490 -19.17 13.76 -13.62
CA GLY A 490 -19.30 14.53 -14.86
C GLY A 490 -20.02 13.73 -15.96
N ILE A 491 -20.70 14.43 -16.88
CA ILE A 491 -21.48 13.79 -17.97
C ILE A 491 -20.65 12.82 -18.83
N THR A 492 -19.34 13.06 -18.94
CA THR A 492 -18.42 12.24 -19.73
C THR A 492 -17.84 11.05 -18.98
N ASN A 493 -18.16 10.86 -17.69
CA ASN A 493 -17.63 9.74 -16.90
C ASN A 493 -17.95 8.38 -17.53
N VAL A 494 -19.10 8.24 -18.17
CA VAL A 494 -19.51 7.03 -18.93
C VAL A 494 -18.59 6.69 -20.08
N LEU A 495 -17.81 7.64 -20.58
CA LEU A 495 -16.78 7.43 -21.60
C LEU A 495 -15.42 7.01 -20.99
N GLY A 496 -15.36 6.85 -19.66
CA GLY A 496 -14.18 6.38 -18.94
C GLY A 496 -13.04 7.40 -18.88
N THR A 497 -13.36 8.63 -18.51
CA THR A 497 -12.37 9.70 -18.25
C THR A 497 -11.54 9.47 -16.99
N SER A 498 -11.97 8.56 -16.12
CA SER A 498 -11.22 8.10 -14.95
C SER A 498 -10.07 7.17 -15.32
N SER A 499 -9.05 7.12 -14.47
CA SER A 499 -7.81 6.37 -14.69
C SER A 499 -7.60 5.26 -13.63
N PRO A 500 -8.34 4.13 -13.71
CA PRO A 500 -8.16 2.98 -12.84
C PRO A 500 -6.90 2.19 -13.18
N HIS A 501 -6.52 1.24 -12.29
CA HIS A 501 -5.59 0.18 -12.61
C HIS A 501 -6.28 -0.94 -13.43
N VAL A 502 -5.48 -1.73 -14.13
CA VAL A 502 -5.98 -2.89 -14.88
C VAL A 502 -6.69 -3.90 -13.98
N ILE A 503 -6.16 -4.12 -12.79
CA ILE A 503 -6.74 -5.03 -11.79
C ILE A 503 -8.10 -4.54 -11.28
N ASP A 504 -8.31 -3.22 -11.16
CA ASP A 504 -9.57 -2.65 -10.71
C ASP A 504 -10.69 -2.93 -11.71
N VAL A 505 -10.39 -2.75 -13.02
CA VAL A 505 -11.33 -3.07 -14.10
C VAL A 505 -11.62 -4.57 -14.15
N ALA A 506 -10.57 -5.43 -14.03
CA ALA A 506 -10.75 -6.87 -13.97
C ALA A 506 -11.65 -7.30 -12.79
N SER A 507 -11.46 -6.68 -11.62
CA SER A 507 -12.25 -6.93 -10.40
C SER A 507 -13.70 -6.50 -10.55
N ALA A 508 -13.95 -5.31 -11.11
CA ALA A 508 -15.30 -4.82 -11.33
C ALA A 508 -16.08 -5.70 -12.33
N TYR A 509 -15.42 -6.18 -13.38
CA TYR A 509 -16.02 -7.13 -14.33
C TYR A 509 -16.18 -8.53 -13.73
N ALA A 510 -15.30 -8.95 -12.82
CA ALA A 510 -15.48 -10.20 -12.06
C ALA A 510 -16.76 -10.16 -11.21
N THR A 511 -17.13 -8.99 -10.67
CA THR A 511 -18.38 -8.77 -9.94
C THR A 511 -19.60 -8.99 -10.85
N ILE A 512 -19.55 -8.49 -12.09
CA ILE A 512 -20.62 -8.72 -13.07
C ILE A 512 -20.74 -10.21 -13.37
N ALA A 513 -19.62 -10.89 -13.64
CA ALA A 513 -19.58 -12.33 -13.94
C ALA A 513 -19.95 -13.20 -12.74
N ALA A 514 -19.90 -12.68 -11.51
CA ALA A 514 -20.26 -13.33 -10.26
C ALA A 514 -21.69 -13.03 -9.82
N ASN A 515 -22.61 -12.75 -10.75
CA ASN A 515 -24.02 -12.43 -10.44
C ASN A 515 -24.16 -11.22 -9.50
N GLY A 516 -23.32 -10.22 -9.66
CA GLY A 516 -23.31 -9.01 -8.85
C GLY A 516 -22.65 -9.16 -7.47
N VAL A 517 -22.04 -10.30 -7.17
CA VAL A 517 -21.30 -10.51 -5.92
C VAL A 517 -19.88 -9.97 -6.07
N ARG A 518 -19.60 -8.84 -5.42
CA ARG A 518 -18.27 -8.28 -5.30
C ARG A 518 -17.42 -9.08 -4.31
N THR A 519 -16.19 -9.40 -4.69
CA THR A 519 -15.19 -9.99 -3.78
C THR A 519 -13.91 -9.18 -3.87
N THR A 520 -13.31 -8.84 -2.73
CA THR A 520 -12.03 -8.12 -2.70
C THR A 520 -10.92 -9.00 -3.27
N PRO A 521 -10.15 -8.51 -4.27
CA PRO A 521 -9.01 -9.27 -4.80
C PRO A 521 -7.95 -9.54 -3.75
N TYR A 522 -7.34 -10.73 -3.81
CA TYR A 522 -6.24 -11.13 -2.95
C TYR A 522 -5.24 -12.01 -3.70
N LEU A 523 -3.97 -11.93 -3.27
CA LEU A 523 -2.86 -12.65 -3.90
C LEU A 523 -2.34 -13.80 -3.02
N ILE A 524 -2.41 -13.66 -1.69
CA ILE A 524 -1.92 -14.67 -0.74
C ILE A 524 -3.06 -15.56 -0.28
N ALA A 525 -3.05 -16.83 -0.70
CA ALA A 525 -4.02 -17.82 -0.24
C ALA A 525 -3.73 -18.30 1.19
N SER A 526 -2.45 -18.52 1.51
CA SER A 526 -2.01 -18.86 2.86
C SER A 526 -0.55 -18.50 3.10
N ALA A 527 -0.20 -18.27 4.35
CA ALA A 527 1.18 -18.07 4.78
C ALA A 527 1.38 -18.75 6.15
N THR A 528 2.43 -19.57 6.26
CA THR A 528 2.78 -20.26 7.50
C THR A 528 4.27 -20.09 7.79
N SER A 529 4.61 -20.02 9.05
CA SER A 529 5.98 -20.09 9.55
C SER A 529 5.99 -20.44 11.03
N ASP A 530 6.82 -21.39 11.40
CA ASP A 530 7.07 -21.72 12.81
C ASP A 530 7.96 -20.67 13.47
N THR A 531 8.85 -20.03 12.70
CA THR A 531 9.84 -19.04 13.20
C THR A 531 9.17 -17.74 13.65
N VAL A 532 8.24 -17.21 12.86
CA VAL A 532 7.47 -15.98 13.19
C VAL A 532 6.08 -16.28 13.73
N ALA A 533 5.82 -17.54 14.07
CA ALA A 533 4.55 -18.02 14.65
C ALA A 533 3.32 -17.55 13.86
N ILE A 534 3.38 -17.64 12.52
CA ILE A 534 2.31 -17.24 11.63
C ILE A 534 1.57 -18.45 11.06
N SER A 535 0.24 -18.37 11.08
CA SER A 535 -0.65 -19.31 10.40
C SER A 535 -1.82 -18.51 9.82
N TYR A 536 -1.64 -18.05 8.59
CA TYR A 536 -2.62 -17.23 7.86
C TYR A 536 -3.30 -18.06 6.78
N LYS A 537 -4.59 -17.86 6.62
CA LYS A 537 -5.38 -18.32 5.48
C LYS A 537 -6.29 -17.18 5.05
N ALA A 538 -6.36 -16.90 3.76
CA ALA A 538 -7.17 -15.81 3.23
C ALA A 538 -8.64 -15.98 3.61
N SER A 539 -9.25 -14.90 4.08
CA SER A 539 -10.68 -14.78 4.32
C SER A 539 -11.30 -13.92 3.22
N LYS A 540 -12.30 -14.45 2.54
CA LYS A 540 -12.97 -13.76 1.43
C LYS A 540 -13.93 -12.73 1.98
N THR A 541 -13.76 -11.47 1.57
CA THR A 541 -14.71 -10.40 1.87
C THR A 541 -15.61 -10.19 0.67
N THR A 542 -16.89 -10.52 0.82
CA THR A 542 -17.89 -10.45 -0.24
C THR A 542 -19.00 -9.48 0.12
N ALA A 543 -19.60 -8.83 -0.90
CA ALA A 543 -20.77 -7.98 -0.76
C ALA A 543 -21.62 -8.09 -2.03
N GLN A 544 -22.96 -8.05 -1.91
CA GLN A 544 -23.84 -7.92 -3.05
C GLN A 544 -23.81 -6.48 -3.54
N ALA A 545 -23.28 -6.22 -4.73
CA ALA A 545 -23.19 -4.90 -5.35
C ALA A 545 -24.48 -4.53 -6.07
N PHE A 546 -25.06 -5.47 -6.79
CA PHE A 546 -26.35 -5.37 -7.51
C PHE A 546 -26.93 -6.78 -7.69
N SER A 547 -28.22 -6.87 -8.06
CA SER A 547 -28.90 -8.17 -8.15
C SER A 547 -28.34 -9.07 -9.24
N ALA A 548 -28.54 -10.39 -9.09
CA ALA A 548 -28.17 -11.37 -10.11
C ALA A 548 -28.85 -11.11 -11.46
N ASP A 549 -30.09 -10.62 -11.44
CA ASP A 549 -30.86 -10.30 -12.63
C ASP A 549 -30.23 -9.13 -13.40
N ILE A 550 -29.79 -8.07 -12.69
CA ILE A 550 -29.04 -6.95 -13.28
C ILE A 550 -27.74 -7.44 -13.89
N ALA A 551 -27.03 -8.33 -13.23
CA ALA A 551 -25.82 -8.93 -13.75
C ALA A 551 -26.08 -9.74 -15.01
N ALA A 552 -27.16 -10.54 -15.04
CA ALA A 552 -27.55 -11.37 -16.20
C ALA A 552 -27.89 -10.50 -17.42
N ASP A 553 -28.68 -9.44 -17.27
CA ASP A 553 -29.04 -8.53 -18.34
C ASP A 553 -27.83 -7.71 -18.83
N THR A 554 -26.93 -7.34 -17.94
CA THR A 554 -25.66 -6.69 -18.29
C THR A 554 -24.74 -7.62 -19.07
N LEU A 555 -24.59 -8.89 -18.64
CA LEU A 555 -23.79 -9.90 -19.34
C LEU A 555 -24.35 -10.21 -20.74
N ASP A 556 -25.68 -10.27 -20.89
CA ASP A 556 -26.32 -10.44 -22.18
C ASP A 556 -25.96 -9.30 -23.14
N ALA A 557 -26.03 -8.06 -22.69
CA ALA A 557 -25.60 -6.90 -23.48
C ALA A 557 -24.09 -6.94 -23.80
N MET A 558 -23.25 -7.34 -22.85
CA MET A 558 -21.81 -7.48 -23.05
C MET A 558 -21.45 -8.63 -24.00
N GLN A 559 -22.26 -9.67 -24.12
CA GLN A 559 -22.08 -10.73 -25.13
C GLN A 559 -22.32 -10.20 -26.56
N GLN A 560 -23.15 -9.17 -26.76
CA GLN A 560 -23.31 -8.54 -28.05
C GLN A 560 -22.02 -7.86 -28.54
N VAL A 561 -21.17 -7.37 -27.62
CA VAL A 561 -19.86 -6.78 -27.95
C VAL A 561 -18.91 -7.80 -28.56
N THR A 562 -19.00 -9.06 -28.12
CA THR A 562 -18.13 -10.17 -28.55
C THR A 562 -18.75 -11.05 -29.63
N SER A 563 -19.97 -10.74 -30.09
CA SER A 563 -20.71 -11.52 -31.10
C SER A 563 -20.97 -10.69 -32.36
N GLY A 564 -21.22 -11.35 -33.48
CA GLY A 564 -21.70 -10.73 -34.72
C GLY A 564 -20.90 -9.50 -35.15
N ASN A 565 -21.57 -8.35 -35.17
CA ASN A 565 -21.01 -7.06 -35.58
C ASN A 565 -20.47 -6.24 -34.38
N GLY A 566 -20.27 -6.87 -33.25
CA GLY A 566 -19.70 -6.21 -32.05
C GLY A 566 -18.22 -5.87 -32.21
N THR A 567 -17.76 -4.88 -31.46
CA THR A 567 -16.37 -4.37 -31.53
C THR A 567 -15.30 -5.41 -31.21
N ALA A 568 -15.66 -6.51 -30.54
CA ALA A 568 -14.72 -7.58 -30.15
C ALA A 568 -15.15 -8.96 -30.65
N SER A 569 -15.77 -9.04 -31.83
CA SER A 569 -16.26 -10.31 -32.42
C SER A 569 -15.17 -11.40 -32.56
N ARG A 570 -13.90 -11.03 -32.71
CA ARG A 570 -12.76 -11.97 -32.66
C ARG A 570 -12.67 -12.78 -31.35
N ALA A 571 -13.24 -12.32 -30.24
CA ALA A 571 -13.26 -13.07 -28.99
C ALA A 571 -14.00 -14.43 -29.11
N GLN A 572 -14.90 -14.60 -30.10
CA GLN A 572 -15.55 -15.87 -30.38
C GLN A 572 -14.57 -16.98 -30.75
N GLN A 573 -13.37 -16.66 -31.22
CA GLN A 573 -12.31 -17.63 -31.51
C GLN A 573 -11.84 -18.41 -30.27
N LEU A 574 -12.29 -17.99 -29.07
CA LEU A 574 -12.09 -18.74 -27.81
C LEU A 574 -12.92 -20.04 -27.78
N GLY A 575 -13.98 -20.15 -28.59
CA GLY A 575 -14.82 -21.35 -28.68
C GLY A 575 -15.73 -21.57 -27.46
N ARG A 576 -16.00 -20.51 -26.67
CA ARG A 576 -16.93 -20.54 -25.53
C ARG A 576 -17.61 -19.17 -25.36
N PRO A 577 -18.75 -19.07 -24.62
CA PRO A 577 -19.39 -17.80 -24.38
C PRO A 577 -18.44 -16.79 -23.70
N VAL A 578 -18.38 -15.59 -24.28
CA VAL A 578 -17.58 -14.46 -23.78
C VAL A 578 -18.48 -13.25 -23.69
N ALA A 579 -18.43 -12.52 -22.56
CA ALA A 579 -18.97 -11.19 -22.42
C ALA A 579 -17.80 -10.21 -22.21
N GLY A 580 -17.85 -9.00 -22.80
CA GLY A 580 -16.70 -8.11 -22.68
C GLY A 580 -16.95 -6.71 -23.19
N LYS A 581 -15.90 -5.87 -23.14
CA LYS A 581 -15.93 -4.51 -23.66
C LYS A 581 -14.55 -4.06 -24.11
N THR A 582 -14.49 -3.46 -25.30
CA THR A 582 -13.34 -2.70 -25.79
C THR A 582 -13.30 -1.31 -25.17
N GLY A 583 -12.11 -0.79 -24.90
CA GLY A 583 -11.86 0.59 -24.51
C GLY A 583 -10.85 1.23 -25.45
N THR A 584 -11.12 2.44 -25.87
CA THR A 584 -10.20 3.31 -26.59
C THR A 584 -10.44 4.71 -26.07
N THR A 585 -9.42 5.44 -25.73
CA THR A 585 -9.53 6.84 -25.27
C THR A 585 -9.29 7.79 -26.41
N ASP A 586 -9.78 9.02 -26.25
CA ASP A 586 -9.52 10.11 -27.19
C ASP A 586 -8.01 10.28 -27.38
N GLY A 587 -7.56 10.42 -28.64
CA GLY A 587 -6.16 10.48 -28.99
C GLY A 587 -5.37 9.20 -28.74
N HIS A 588 -6.04 8.05 -28.56
CA HIS A 588 -5.41 6.72 -28.40
C HIS A 588 -4.31 6.68 -27.32
N LEU A 589 -4.50 7.37 -26.20
CA LEU A 589 -3.53 7.39 -25.08
C LEU A 589 -3.53 6.08 -24.30
N SER A 590 -4.68 5.39 -24.26
CA SER A 590 -4.79 4.04 -23.74
C SER A 590 -5.81 3.22 -24.53
N VAL A 591 -5.58 1.92 -24.59
CA VAL A 591 -6.46 0.96 -25.26
C VAL A 591 -6.66 -0.27 -24.38
N TRP A 592 -7.90 -0.80 -24.38
CA TRP A 592 -8.30 -1.85 -23.45
C TRP A 592 -9.14 -2.93 -24.12
N PHE A 593 -8.97 -4.14 -23.65
CA PHE A 593 -10.02 -5.15 -23.75
C PHE A 593 -10.20 -5.84 -22.41
N THR A 594 -11.42 -5.78 -21.88
CA THR A 594 -11.81 -6.55 -20.71
C THR A 594 -12.89 -7.53 -21.10
N GLY A 595 -12.61 -8.81 -20.90
CA GLY A 595 -13.52 -9.90 -21.22
C GLY A 595 -13.63 -10.90 -20.09
N VAL A 596 -14.82 -11.48 -19.96
CA VAL A 596 -15.15 -12.47 -18.94
C VAL A 596 -15.71 -13.75 -19.56
N VAL A 597 -15.37 -14.86 -18.96
CA VAL A 597 -16.13 -16.11 -19.02
C VAL A 597 -16.64 -16.38 -17.59
N PRO A 598 -17.59 -17.29 -17.33
CA PRO A 598 -18.10 -17.49 -15.98
C PRO A 598 -17.04 -17.82 -14.92
N GLN A 599 -15.91 -18.42 -15.34
CA GLN A 599 -14.84 -18.82 -14.42
C GLN A 599 -13.70 -17.79 -14.28
N LEU A 600 -13.59 -16.80 -15.18
CA LEU A 600 -12.45 -15.91 -15.22
C LEU A 600 -12.79 -14.55 -15.82
N SER A 601 -12.41 -13.48 -15.13
CA SER A 601 -12.45 -12.09 -15.58
C SER A 601 -11.03 -11.62 -15.89
N VAL A 602 -10.79 -11.11 -17.10
CA VAL A 602 -9.46 -10.70 -17.54
C VAL A 602 -9.52 -9.34 -18.19
N SER A 603 -8.70 -8.43 -17.70
CA SER A 603 -8.48 -7.11 -18.29
C SER A 603 -7.08 -7.00 -18.85
N VAL A 604 -6.97 -6.48 -20.06
CA VAL A 604 -5.71 -6.08 -20.70
C VAL A 604 -5.80 -4.60 -21.01
N GLY A 605 -4.89 -3.80 -20.45
CA GLY A 605 -4.75 -2.38 -20.72
C GLY A 605 -3.38 -2.07 -21.27
N MET A 606 -3.29 -1.19 -22.27
CA MET A 606 -2.02 -0.76 -22.87
C MET A 606 -1.95 0.76 -22.95
N PHE A 607 -0.74 1.27 -22.80
CA PHE A 607 -0.43 2.70 -22.89
C PHE A 607 1.02 2.90 -23.35
N LYS A 608 1.32 4.10 -23.81
CA LYS A 608 2.69 4.53 -24.12
C LYS A 608 3.08 5.68 -23.19
N ASP A 609 4.27 5.57 -22.58
CA ASP A 609 4.78 6.56 -21.65
C ASP A 609 6.25 6.84 -21.95
N VAL A 610 6.57 8.08 -22.21
CA VAL A 610 7.95 8.53 -22.46
C VAL A 610 8.34 9.52 -21.38
N GLY A 611 9.19 9.08 -20.45
CA GLY A 611 9.67 9.91 -19.37
C GLY A 611 8.59 10.43 -18.40
N GLY A 612 7.52 9.65 -18.18
CA GLY A 612 6.39 10.02 -17.33
C GLY A 612 5.30 10.82 -18.07
N VAL A 613 5.40 10.97 -19.38
CA VAL A 613 4.41 11.70 -20.20
C VAL A 613 3.66 10.72 -21.09
N PRO A 614 2.33 10.56 -20.96
CA PRO A 614 1.51 9.73 -21.82
C PRO A 614 1.64 10.17 -23.30
N GLN A 615 1.78 9.19 -24.20
CA GLN A 615 1.88 9.38 -25.63
C GLN A 615 0.81 8.58 -26.38
N GLN A 616 0.52 9.01 -27.61
CA GLN A 616 -0.42 8.29 -28.48
C GLN A 616 0.12 6.90 -28.89
N LEU A 617 -0.75 5.92 -28.92
CA LEU A 617 -0.47 4.57 -29.38
C LEU A 617 -0.65 4.47 -30.92
N THR A 618 0.24 5.13 -31.64
CA THR A 618 0.22 5.22 -33.10
C THR A 618 1.47 4.58 -33.69
N ASN A 619 1.35 4.07 -34.95
CA ASN A 619 2.44 3.43 -35.72
C ASN A 619 3.10 2.27 -34.92
N ILE A 620 2.29 1.41 -34.30
CA ILE A 620 2.76 0.27 -33.51
C ILE A 620 2.34 -1.02 -34.19
N ALA A 621 3.30 -1.93 -34.41
CA ALA A 621 3.07 -3.25 -35.01
C ALA A 621 2.43 -3.19 -36.42
N GLY A 622 2.71 -2.14 -37.20
CA GLY A 622 2.13 -1.93 -38.51
C GLY A 622 0.68 -1.44 -38.51
N LEU A 623 0.17 -1.01 -37.34
CA LEU A 623 -1.12 -0.37 -37.19
C LEU A 623 -0.93 1.13 -37.03
N ASP A 624 -1.64 1.94 -37.81
CA ASP A 624 -1.58 3.39 -37.73
C ASP A 624 -2.04 3.88 -36.35
N GLU A 625 -3.11 3.29 -35.83
CA GLU A 625 -3.67 3.57 -34.50
C GLU A 625 -4.07 2.26 -33.81
N LEU A 626 -3.73 2.14 -32.51
CA LEU A 626 -4.23 1.03 -31.73
C LEU A 626 -5.64 1.31 -31.20
N SER A 627 -6.43 0.24 -31.10
CA SER A 627 -7.74 0.24 -30.48
C SER A 627 -7.91 -1.00 -29.59
N GLY A 628 -8.97 -1.03 -28.80
CA GLY A 628 -9.20 -2.14 -27.88
C GLY A 628 -9.40 -3.50 -28.56
N ASN A 629 -9.79 -3.53 -29.83
CA ASN A 629 -9.94 -4.76 -30.61
C ASN A 629 -8.66 -5.23 -31.32
N SER A 630 -7.57 -4.48 -31.24
CA SER A 630 -6.28 -4.80 -31.84
C SER A 630 -5.41 -5.67 -30.88
N ILE A 631 -4.27 -5.18 -30.46
CA ILE A 631 -3.32 -5.91 -29.59
C ILE A 631 -3.94 -6.33 -28.24
N PRO A 632 -4.71 -5.46 -27.51
CA PRO A 632 -5.26 -5.90 -26.24
C PRO A 632 -6.18 -7.13 -26.34
N LEU A 633 -7.03 -7.18 -27.38
CA LEU A 633 -7.88 -8.36 -27.63
C LEU A 633 -7.05 -9.59 -28.05
N SER A 634 -5.95 -9.42 -28.80
CA SER A 634 -5.07 -10.52 -29.16
C SER A 634 -4.40 -11.14 -27.95
N ILE A 635 -3.80 -10.31 -27.09
CA ILE A 635 -3.21 -10.74 -25.81
C ILE A 635 -4.25 -11.47 -24.95
N TRP A 636 -5.44 -10.87 -24.81
CA TRP A 636 -6.53 -11.48 -24.06
C TRP A 636 -6.91 -12.86 -24.61
N LEU A 637 -7.07 -12.97 -25.93
CA LEU A 637 -7.49 -14.20 -26.59
C LEU A 637 -6.45 -15.31 -26.43
N ASP A 638 -5.18 -15.01 -26.66
CA ASP A 638 -4.09 -15.98 -26.54
C ASP A 638 -3.90 -16.42 -25.09
N PHE A 639 -3.99 -15.49 -24.16
CA PHE A 639 -4.02 -15.81 -22.73
C PHE A 639 -5.20 -16.75 -22.39
N MET A 640 -6.41 -16.38 -22.78
CA MET A 640 -7.63 -17.11 -22.42
C MET A 640 -7.67 -18.51 -23.04
N LYS A 641 -7.17 -18.70 -24.25
CA LYS A 641 -7.06 -20.04 -24.88
C LYS A 641 -6.27 -21.00 -23.99
N ALA A 642 -5.13 -20.56 -23.46
CA ALA A 642 -4.30 -21.38 -22.59
C ALA A 642 -4.85 -21.49 -21.16
N ALA A 643 -5.26 -20.37 -20.57
CA ALA A 643 -5.74 -20.33 -19.18
C ALA A 643 -7.06 -21.09 -18.96
N THR A 644 -7.87 -21.24 -20.02
CA THR A 644 -9.18 -21.93 -19.92
C THR A 644 -9.20 -23.31 -20.61
N ALA A 645 -8.08 -23.77 -21.14
CA ALA A 645 -8.00 -25.03 -21.88
C ALA A 645 -8.56 -26.24 -21.09
N ASN A 646 -8.28 -26.30 -19.81
CA ASN A 646 -8.70 -27.38 -18.91
C ASN A 646 -9.97 -27.04 -18.10
N LEU A 647 -10.62 -25.90 -18.36
CA LEU A 647 -11.85 -25.52 -17.71
C LEU A 647 -13.06 -25.94 -18.55
N PRO A 648 -14.12 -26.50 -17.94
CA PRO A 648 -15.33 -26.82 -18.67
C PRO A 648 -15.94 -25.55 -19.28
N ALA A 649 -16.49 -25.65 -20.49
CA ALA A 649 -17.23 -24.56 -21.09
C ALA A 649 -18.53 -24.34 -20.30
N ALA A 650 -18.68 -23.18 -19.68
CA ALA A 650 -19.87 -22.77 -18.96
C ALA A 650 -20.53 -21.60 -19.67
N GLY A 651 -21.86 -21.55 -19.65
CA GLY A 651 -22.65 -20.42 -20.14
C GLY A 651 -22.90 -19.37 -19.06
N PHE A 652 -23.27 -18.17 -19.49
CA PHE A 652 -23.79 -17.13 -18.60
C PHE A 652 -25.26 -17.38 -18.26
N PRO A 653 -25.77 -16.80 -17.18
CA PRO A 653 -27.21 -16.78 -16.92
C PRO A 653 -27.99 -16.18 -18.10
N ALA A 654 -29.18 -16.72 -18.36
CA ALA A 654 -30.04 -16.16 -19.40
C ALA A 654 -30.50 -14.74 -19.03
N ARG A 655 -30.69 -13.91 -20.03
CA ARG A 655 -31.26 -12.56 -19.85
C ARG A 655 -32.63 -12.68 -19.21
N VAL A 656 -32.88 -11.89 -18.16
CA VAL A 656 -34.18 -11.83 -17.43
C VAL A 656 -35.13 -10.85 -18.10
N GLY A 657 -34.63 -9.74 -18.60
CA GLY A 657 -35.44 -8.71 -19.25
C GLY A 657 -36.02 -7.70 -18.26
N ILE A 658 -35.16 -7.20 -17.37
CA ILE A 658 -35.53 -6.17 -16.38
C ILE A 658 -35.94 -4.88 -17.09
N GLY A 659 -36.88 -4.18 -16.52
CA GLY A 659 -37.23 -2.79 -16.80
C GLY A 659 -38.18 -2.59 -17.99
N ASP A 660 -38.53 -1.32 -18.23
CA ASP A 660 -39.36 -0.89 -19.34
C ASP A 660 -38.49 -0.49 -20.53
N ASP A 661 -38.94 -0.79 -21.73
CA ASP A 661 -38.27 -0.45 -23.00
C ASP A 661 -38.41 1.04 -23.37
N LYS A 662 -39.20 1.84 -22.60
CA LYS A 662 -39.44 3.27 -22.83
C LYS A 662 -38.51 4.16 -22.03
N ILE A 663 -37.85 5.09 -22.71
CA ILE A 663 -36.96 6.10 -22.07
C ILE A 663 -37.69 7.01 -21.06
N ASN A 664 -39.03 7.20 -21.19
CA ASN A 664 -39.81 8.14 -20.39
C ASN A 664 -40.36 7.54 -19.08
N ALA A 665 -39.91 6.40 -18.63
CA ALA A 665 -40.28 5.88 -17.31
C ALA A 665 -39.73 6.82 -16.23
N THR A 666 -40.61 7.51 -15.51
CA THR A 666 -40.25 8.32 -14.33
C THR A 666 -39.56 7.40 -13.34
N PRO A 667 -38.40 7.78 -12.80
CA PRO A 667 -37.69 6.91 -11.86
C PRO A 667 -38.59 6.62 -10.67
N THR A 668 -39.07 5.39 -10.55
CA THR A 668 -39.73 4.91 -9.34
C THR A 668 -38.65 4.79 -8.28
N THR A 669 -38.70 5.67 -7.28
CA THR A 669 -37.83 5.58 -6.10
C THR A 669 -38.14 4.24 -5.42
N THR A 670 -37.45 3.21 -5.79
CA THR A 670 -37.53 1.91 -5.11
C THR A 670 -36.93 2.09 -3.72
N ALA A 671 -37.83 2.11 -2.73
CA ALA A 671 -37.43 2.08 -1.33
C ALA A 671 -36.46 0.93 -1.12
N THR A 672 -35.34 1.22 -0.50
CA THR A 672 -34.35 0.25 -0.06
C THR A 672 -35.05 -0.95 0.59
N PRO A 673 -34.85 -2.20 0.14
CA PRO A 673 -35.48 -3.33 0.80
C PRO A 673 -34.90 -3.44 2.21
N SER A 674 -35.76 -3.25 3.23
CA SER A 674 -35.44 -3.65 4.60
C SER A 674 -35.12 -5.14 4.61
N PRO A 675 -34.14 -5.57 5.40
CA PRO A 675 -33.79 -6.99 5.47
C PRO A 675 -35.00 -7.78 5.98
N SER A 676 -35.53 -8.66 5.14
CA SER A 676 -36.58 -9.60 5.48
C SER A 676 -35.98 -10.67 6.39
N THR A 677 -36.28 -10.55 7.69
CA THR A 677 -36.04 -11.63 8.64
C THR A 677 -37.11 -12.69 8.46
N SER A 678 -36.72 -13.81 7.84
CA SER A 678 -37.57 -15.03 7.84
C SER A 678 -37.63 -15.58 9.26
N ALA A 679 -38.74 -15.34 9.93
CA ALA A 679 -39.06 -15.93 11.22
C ALA A 679 -39.60 -17.35 11.02
N THR A 680 -38.84 -18.34 11.41
CA THR A 680 -39.35 -19.71 11.58
C THR A 680 -40.12 -19.79 12.89
N SER A 681 -41.42 -20.07 12.79
CA SER A 681 -42.29 -20.27 13.93
C SER A 681 -41.92 -21.52 14.69
N ALA A 682 -41.55 -21.38 15.98
CA ALA A 682 -41.63 -22.45 16.97
C ALA A 682 -42.39 -21.94 18.18
N SER A 683 -43.47 -22.65 18.50
CA SER A 683 -44.36 -22.38 19.64
C SER A 683 -43.65 -22.68 20.97
N ALA A 684 -43.80 -21.80 21.96
CA ALA A 684 -43.57 -22.09 23.37
C ALA A 684 -44.54 -21.31 24.28
N PRO A 685 -44.89 -21.84 25.44
CA PRO A 685 -46.05 -21.45 26.22
C PRO A 685 -45.79 -20.22 27.14
N PRO A 686 -46.88 -19.70 27.81
CA PRO A 686 -46.85 -18.38 28.44
C PRO A 686 -46.27 -18.35 29.85
N VAL A 687 -45.52 -17.33 30.17
CA VAL A 687 -45.16 -16.97 31.56
C VAL A 687 -45.36 -15.48 31.81
N THR A 688 -45.85 -15.22 32.96
CA THR A 688 -46.47 -14.10 33.63
C THR A 688 -45.60 -12.83 33.71
N THR A 689 -46.29 -11.66 33.58
CA THR A 689 -45.88 -10.30 33.84
C THR A 689 -45.29 -10.02 35.22
N THR A 690 -44.25 -9.23 35.29
CA THR A 690 -44.06 -8.25 36.40
C THR A 690 -43.30 -7.02 35.87
N THR A 691 -43.99 -5.91 36.04
CA THR A 691 -43.58 -4.55 35.70
C THR A 691 -42.58 -4.01 36.71
N THR A 692 -41.42 -3.47 36.27
CA THR A 692 -40.70 -2.49 37.06
C THR A 692 -39.95 -1.54 36.13
N GLN A 693 -40.31 -0.28 36.19
CA GLN A 693 -39.75 0.85 35.47
C GLN A 693 -38.67 1.52 36.38
N PRO A 694 -37.49 1.85 35.86
CA PRO A 694 -36.62 2.83 36.53
C PRO A 694 -36.57 4.16 35.78
N PRO A 695 -36.10 5.24 36.46
CA PRO A 695 -36.51 6.60 36.15
C PRO A 695 -35.69 7.30 35.09
N VAL A 696 -36.32 8.28 34.47
CA VAL A 696 -35.82 9.24 33.49
C VAL A 696 -34.76 10.15 34.12
N THR A 697 -33.57 10.22 33.52
CA THR A 697 -32.60 11.27 33.78
C THR A 697 -32.48 12.18 32.57
N THR A 698 -32.97 13.41 32.73
CA THR A 698 -32.85 14.51 31.78
C THR A 698 -31.41 15.07 31.80
N THR A 699 -30.71 14.98 30.66
CA THR A 699 -29.44 15.71 30.50
C THR A 699 -29.64 16.87 29.54
N THR A 700 -29.47 18.07 30.08
CA THR A 700 -29.53 19.37 29.41
C THR A 700 -28.32 19.54 28.48
N THR A 701 -28.54 19.71 27.19
CA THR A 701 -27.52 20.07 26.19
C THR A 701 -27.23 21.57 26.30
N ARG A 702 -25.97 21.91 26.56
CA ARG A 702 -25.47 23.28 26.59
C ARG A 702 -24.77 23.58 25.27
N THR A 703 -25.27 24.57 24.55
CA THR A 703 -24.71 25.12 23.30
C THR A 703 -23.47 25.98 23.60
N PRO A 704 -22.37 25.87 22.84
CA PRO A 704 -21.24 26.79 22.96
C PRO A 704 -21.46 28.09 22.15
N PRO A 705 -20.85 29.22 22.55
CA PRO A 705 -21.01 30.50 21.90
C PRO A 705 -20.15 30.65 20.63
N PRO A 706 -20.46 31.62 19.74
CA PRO A 706 -19.82 31.75 18.44
C PRO A 706 -18.41 32.39 18.54
N THR A 707 -17.47 31.82 17.80
CA THR A 707 -16.11 32.31 17.66
C THR A 707 -16.03 33.38 16.58
N THR A 708 -15.53 34.53 16.92
CA THR A 708 -15.26 35.68 16.01
C THR A 708 -14.05 35.36 15.12
N THR A 709 -14.25 35.43 13.82
CA THR A 709 -13.21 35.27 12.80
C THR A 709 -12.53 36.62 12.57
N THR A 710 -11.24 36.73 12.87
CA THR A 710 -10.39 37.87 12.49
C THR A 710 -9.67 37.50 11.19
N THR A 711 -9.99 38.24 10.13
CA THR A 711 -9.37 38.13 8.81
C THR A 711 -8.00 38.82 8.84
N SER A 712 -6.92 38.07 8.62
CA SER A 712 -5.60 38.61 8.37
C SER A 712 -5.24 38.40 6.90
N ALA A 713 -4.97 39.49 6.20
CA ALA A 713 -4.60 39.52 4.78
C ALA A 713 -3.13 39.08 4.62
N SER A 714 -2.89 38.16 3.70
CA SER A 714 -1.56 37.71 3.28
C SER A 714 -1.10 38.49 2.04
N PRO A 715 0.16 38.87 1.92
CA PRO A 715 0.63 39.67 0.76
C PRO A 715 0.93 38.78 -0.45
N THR A 716 0.59 39.32 -1.61
CA THR A 716 0.83 38.77 -2.96
C THR A 716 2.33 38.71 -3.29
N PRO A 717 2.84 37.62 -3.89
CA PRO A 717 4.21 37.57 -4.39
C PRO A 717 4.32 38.21 -5.80
N THR A 718 5.24 39.13 -5.93
CA THR A 718 5.65 39.78 -7.18
C THR A 718 6.44 38.82 -8.08
N LYS A 719 6.09 38.82 -9.35
CA LYS A 719 6.69 38.08 -10.46
C LYS A 719 8.05 38.68 -10.85
N PRO A 720 9.12 37.92 -11.06
CA PRO A 720 10.36 38.45 -11.61
C PRO A 720 10.30 38.53 -13.16
N THR A 721 10.77 39.64 -13.70
CA THR A 721 10.93 39.94 -15.11
C THR A 721 12.15 39.20 -15.68
N PRO A 722 12.12 38.66 -16.90
CA PRO A 722 13.29 38.02 -17.51
C PRO A 722 14.22 39.02 -18.17
N THR A 723 15.52 38.88 -17.94
CA THR A 723 16.60 39.59 -18.63
C THR A 723 16.99 38.85 -19.92
N PRO A 724 17.25 39.49 -21.03
CA PRO A 724 17.61 38.81 -22.27
C PRO A 724 19.09 38.42 -22.31
N SER A 725 19.35 37.13 -22.63
CA SER A 725 20.70 36.62 -22.89
C SER A 725 20.97 36.57 -24.40
N THR A 726 22.04 37.26 -24.79
CA THR A 726 22.60 37.28 -26.16
C THR A 726 23.38 35.98 -26.43
N THR A 727 22.99 35.28 -27.47
CA THR A 727 23.74 34.16 -28.04
C THR A 727 24.64 34.62 -29.18
N LYS A 728 25.88 34.15 -29.17
CA LYS A 728 26.79 34.18 -30.32
C LYS A 728 27.27 32.78 -30.59
N PRO A 729 27.31 32.30 -31.85
CA PRO A 729 27.66 30.92 -32.17
C PRO A 729 29.17 30.73 -32.29
N LEU A 730 29.67 29.56 -31.90
CA LEU A 730 31.02 29.14 -32.22
C LEU A 730 30.99 27.81 -33.02
N ALA A 731 31.84 27.79 -34.03
CA ALA A 731 31.96 26.78 -35.05
C ALA A 731 32.51 25.43 -34.55
N ALA A 732 32.17 24.35 -35.27
CA ALA A 732 32.76 23.04 -35.15
C ALA A 732 34.20 22.98 -35.70
N PRO A 733 35.03 22.01 -35.27
CA PRO A 733 36.01 21.42 -36.14
C PRO A 733 35.76 19.93 -36.35
N ALA A 734 36.08 19.49 -37.56
CA ALA A 734 36.10 18.11 -38.02
C ALA A 734 37.33 17.35 -37.45
N GLY A 735 37.18 16.06 -37.28
CA GLY A 735 38.19 15.05 -36.95
C GLY A 735 37.55 13.77 -36.57
#